data_c86998047dc6fa801042357e3e4c35de
#
_entry.id   c86998047dc6fa801042357e3e4c35de
#
_cell.length_a   1.000
_cell.length_b   1.000
_cell.length_c   1.000
_cell.angle_alpha   90.00
_cell.angle_beta   90.00
_cell.angle_gamma   90.00
#
_symmetry.space_group_name_H-M   'P 1'
#
loop_
_entity.id
_entity.type
_entity.pdbx_description
1 polymer ?
#
loop_
_entity_poly.entity_id
_entity_poly.type
_entity_poly.pdbx_seq_one_letter_code
_entity_poly.pdbx_strand_id
1 'polypeptide(L)'
;MTRKLFLLCIGFLCSVSVFAQWSEQNHAERFEQLGPMLRSPNVYRTASGAPGHMYWQQKADHDITVELNDDNQSIKGWQKVTYYNNSPDPLNYLWIQLDQNERAKDSNTPKIAESRISPRMSMGQLQSILYHDQDLGYKIIYVKDMAGKDIPVTINQTMMRMDLATPLKPGQKMEFTMEWTFNIHDRVSFLGGRPGYEYFEKDGNYLYTMAEWFPRMAVYSDFQGWQHKQFVGRGEFALTFGDYKVKITVPADHMVGSTGVLQNAKQVLSATEFERWEKAKRTYDKPVIIRTQSEAEKLEKARAKDKKTWIYHAQNVRDFAWTSSRKFIWDAMAVKQTGSDVMAMSYYGKEGNPLWEQYSTRVVAHTIKSYGSRTFDYPYPVAISVEASNGMEYPMICFNYGRPDADGTYSDAIKYGMISVIIHEVGHNFFPMIVNSDERQWSWMDEGLNTFMQYMAEQEWDRNYPSSRGPAHKIVPYMRSEKHLLEPIMTNSENIIQFGPNAYAKPATALNILRETVMGRELFDYAFKQYAQRWMFKHPTPDDLFRTLEDASSVDLDWFWRGWFMGTEPVDISVESAKWYKLDNRTPKEKKADDKKAFDREASSISTINNQKDIPQTVLEADPATRDFYNSYNPFTVTPDDEKAYADFMSRLSPKEKEMINSGLNFYELKFRNVGGLVMPLIIQFNFVDGTSEIKRIPAEIWRLNEWEVSKVFAFNKEVKGIVLDPIRETADINEENNYWPRQFSPSRFELFKGVGGPRGSSSGAMSPMKKAKAGNK
;
A
#
# COMPACT_ATOMS: atom_id res chain seq x y z
N MET A 1 55.22 -1.61 43.33
CA MET A 1 54.55 -2.35 42.23
C MET A 1 53.22 -1.72 41.79
N THR A 2 52.52 -0.98 42.65
CA THR A 2 51.15 -0.41 42.39
C THR A 2 51.11 0.85 41.53
N ARG A 3 52.19 1.64 41.44
CA ARG A 3 52.20 2.87 40.59
C ARG A 3 52.42 2.61 39.09
N LYS A 4 53.07 1.51 38.69
CA LYS A 4 53.29 1.14 37.29
C LYS A 4 52.04 0.48 36.67
N LEU A 5 51.23 -0.15 37.48
CA LEU A 5 49.96 -0.74 37.00
C LEU A 5 48.89 0.31 36.71
N PHE A 6 48.87 1.43 37.49
CA PHE A 6 47.93 2.51 37.32
C PHE A 6 48.18 3.32 36.02
N LEU A 7 49.46 3.50 35.64
CA LEU A 7 49.81 4.13 34.39
C LEU A 7 49.53 3.28 33.16
N LEU A 8 49.56 1.95 33.29
CA LEU A 8 49.22 1.04 32.21
C LEU A 8 47.70 1.00 31.94
N CYS A 9 46.88 1.09 33.00
CA CYS A 9 45.44 1.15 32.89
C CYS A 9 44.95 2.48 32.32
N ILE A 10 45.58 3.61 32.61
CA ILE A 10 45.25 4.92 32.04
C ILE A 10 45.69 4.98 30.56
N GLY A 11 46.82 4.38 30.19
CA GLY A 11 47.24 4.23 28.79
C GLY A 11 46.29 3.36 27.95
N PHE A 12 45.70 2.31 28.55
CA PHE A 12 44.75 1.45 27.87
C PHE A 12 43.35 2.08 27.76
N LEU A 13 42.92 2.87 28.74
CA LEU A 13 41.67 3.65 28.68
C LEU A 13 41.71 4.83 27.69
N CYS A 14 42.89 5.44 27.49
CA CYS A 14 43.05 6.46 26.46
C CYS A 14 43.21 5.93 25.04
N SER A 15 43.63 4.65 24.87
CA SER A 15 43.74 4.03 23.54
C SER A 15 42.42 3.45 23.02
N VAL A 16 41.41 3.29 23.88
CA VAL A 16 40.06 2.82 23.47
C VAL A 16 39.16 3.95 22.99
N SER A 17 39.55 5.20 23.24
CA SER A 17 38.76 6.40 22.83
C SER A 17 39.11 6.93 21.43
N VAL A 18 39.98 6.28 20.66
CA VAL A 18 40.44 6.79 19.36
C VAL A 18 39.94 5.97 18.17
N PHE A 19 39.17 4.90 18.38
CA PHE A 19 38.63 4.11 17.28
C PHE A 19 37.12 4.15 17.17
N ALA A 20 36.55 5.36 17.10
CA ALA A 20 35.21 5.56 16.58
C ALA A 20 35.19 6.78 15.65
N GLN A 21 36.19 6.92 14.81
CA GLN A 21 35.97 7.55 13.52
C GLN A 21 35.43 6.41 12.62
N TRP A 22 34.10 6.32 12.55
CA TRP A 22 33.47 5.65 11.45
C TRP A 22 33.95 6.39 10.19
N SER A 23 34.80 5.77 9.41
CA SER A 23 34.97 6.16 8.03
C SER A 23 33.56 6.02 7.43
N GLU A 24 32.94 7.11 7.04
CA GLU A 24 31.72 7.06 6.23
C GLU A 24 32.08 6.26 4.99
N GLN A 25 31.67 5.00 4.97
CA GLN A 25 31.82 4.19 3.76
C GLN A 25 30.93 4.82 2.71
N ASN A 26 31.45 5.02 1.51
CA ASN A 26 30.68 5.54 0.38
C ASN A 26 29.55 4.61 -0.04
N HIS A 27 29.52 3.38 0.48
CA HIS A 27 28.59 2.33 0.15
C HIS A 27 27.86 1.82 1.40
N ALA A 28 26.55 1.65 1.29
CA ALA A 28 25.67 0.99 2.26
C ALA A 28 24.93 -0.19 1.60
N GLU A 29 25.54 -0.78 0.56
CA GLU A 29 25.05 -1.96 -0.16
C GLU A 29 23.69 -1.77 -0.86
N ARG A 30 23.27 -0.51 -1.11
CA ARG A 30 21.94 -0.22 -1.67
C ARG A 30 21.75 -0.73 -3.09
N PHE A 31 22.84 -0.86 -3.86
CA PHE A 31 22.85 -1.39 -5.23
C PHE A 31 23.34 -2.84 -5.33
N GLU A 32 23.56 -3.49 -4.19
CA GLU A 32 23.90 -4.92 -4.21
C GLU A 32 22.70 -5.75 -4.67
N GLN A 33 22.97 -6.76 -5.50
CA GLN A 33 21.93 -7.64 -6.01
C GLN A 33 21.22 -8.41 -4.89
N LEU A 34 19.90 -8.57 -4.99
CA LEU A 34 19.10 -9.34 -4.04
C LEU A 34 19.20 -10.85 -4.19
N GLY A 35 19.85 -11.33 -5.25
CA GLY A 35 19.96 -12.77 -5.52
C GLY A 35 20.26 -13.64 -4.32
N PRO A 36 21.22 -13.28 -3.43
CA PRO A 36 21.52 -14.04 -2.22
C PRO A 36 20.43 -13.99 -1.13
N MET A 37 19.56 -12.97 -1.15
CA MET A 37 18.47 -12.77 -0.18
C MET A 37 17.17 -13.41 -0.63
N LEU A 38 16.96 -13.56 -1.93
CA LEU A 38 15.80 -14.21 -2.50
C LEU A 38 16.01 -15.74 -2.55
N ARG A 39 14.91 -16.50 -2.50
CA ARG A 39 14.98 -17.97 -2.66
C ARG A 39 15.60 -18.33 -4.00
N SER A 40 16.47 -19.33 -4.00
CA SER A 40 17.09 -19.82 -5.23
C SER A 40 16.03 -20.36 -6.20
N PRO A 41 16.09 -20.02 -7.49
CA PRO A 41 15.22 -20.62 -8.50
C PRO A 41 15.37 -22.13 -8.57
N ASN A 42 14.27 -22.82 -8.89
CA ASN A 42 14.23 -24.27 -8.99
C ASN A 42 13.20 -24.72 -10.04
N VAL A 43 12.90 -26.01 -10.10
CA VAL A 43 11.94 -26.59 -11.05
C VAL A 43 10.49 -26.19 -10.79
N TYR A 44 10.16 -25.66 -9.61
CA TYR A 44 8.82 -25.18 -9.23
C TYR A 44 8.67 -23.68 -9.44
N ARG A 45 9.75 -22.89 -9.31
CA ARG A 45 9.77 -21.43 -9.43
C ARG A 45 11.00 -20.98 -10.19
N THR A 46 10.80 -20.33 -11.33
CA THR A 46 11.89 -19.97 -12.24
C THR A 46 12.59 -18.68 -11.81
N ALA A 47 13.78 -18.44 -12.40
CA ALA A 47 14.52 -17.18 -12.21
C ALA A 47 13.77 -15.95 -12.78
N SER A 48 12.86 -16.16 -13.73
CA SER A 48 12.00 -15.11 -14.29
C SER A 48 10.79 -14.77 -13.43
N GLY A 49 10.66 -15.34 -12.22
CA GLY A 49 9.49 -15.15 -11.36
C GLY A 49 8.22 -15.88 -11.84
N ALA A 50 8.33 -16.75 -12.84
CA ALA A 50 7.20 -17.55 -13.33
C ALA A 50 7.11 -18.90 -12.60
N PRO A 51 5.92 -19.54 -12.54
CA PRO A 51 5.81 -20.93 -12.12
C PRO A 51 6.68 -21.82 -13.03
N GLY A 52 7.44 -22.74 -12.41
CA GLY A 52 8.29 -23.70 -13.13
C GLY A 52 7.47 -24.83 -13.75
N HIS A 53 8.13 -25.62 -14.61
CA HIS A 53 7.48 -26.73 -15.33
C HIS A 53 6.99 -27.87 -14.41
N MET A 54 7.48 -27.93 -13.18
CA MET A 54 7.04 -28.88 -12.15
C MET A 54 6.23 -28.23 -11.03
N TYR A 55 5.75 -26.99 -11.23
CA TYR A 55 4.92 -26.32 -10.22
C TYR A 55 3.68 -27.16 -9.90
N TRP A 56 3.41 -27.30 -8.61
CA TRP A 56 2.26 -28.00 -8.08
C TRP A 56 1.58 -27.18 -6.98
N GLN A 57 0.34 -27.46 -6.74
CA GLN A 57 -0.42 -26.98 -5.57
C GLN A 57 -1.50 -27.98 -5.22
N GLN A 58 -1.90 -28.01 -3.97
CA GLN A 58 -2.95 -28.88 -3.49
C GLN A 58 -4.32 -28.38 -3.97
N LYS A 59 -5.34 -29.27 -3.90
CA LYS A 59 -6.73 -28.94 -4.13
C LYS A 59 -7.59 -29.52 -3.00
N ALA A 60 -8.64 -28.77 -2.58
CA ALA A 60 -9.59 -29.23 -1.57
C ALA A 60 -11.01 -28.88 -2.01
N ASP A 61 -11.81 -29.88 -2.40
CA ASP A 61 -13.21 -29.71 -2.73
C ASP A 61 -14.09 -29.87 -1.49
N HIS A 62 -15.13 -29.03 -1.38
CA HIS A 62 -16.02 -28.96 -0.24
C HIS A 62 -17.49 -29.15 -0.65
N ASP A 63 -18.18 -30.10 -0.02
CA ASP A 63 -19.65 -30.24 -0.06
C ASP A 63 -20.19 -29.92 1.35
N ILE A 64 -20.81 -28.74 1.49
CA ILE A 64 -21.19 -28.20 2.80
C ILE A 64 -22.71 -28.07 2.90
N THR A 65 -23.25 -28.41 4.05
CA THR A 65 -24.62 -28.09 4.45
C THR A 65 -24.56 -27.29 5.75
N VAL A 66 -25.20 -26.13 5.77
CA VAL A 66 -25.28 -25.28 6.96
C VAL A 66 -26.71 -24.81 7.20
N GLU A 67 -27.08 -24.75 8.48
CA GLU A 67 -28.35 -24.23 8.93
C GLU A 67 -28.15 -23.10 9.92
N LEU A 68 -28.81 -21.96 9.66
CA LEU A 68 -28.86 -20.80 10.55
C LEU A 68 -30.06 -20.97 11.51
N ASN A 69 -29.79 -20.79 12.79
CA ASN A 69 -30.82 -20.58 13.80
C ASN A 69 -30.90 -19.07 14.12
N ASP A 70 -31.95 -18.42 13.62
CA ASP A 70 -32.20 -16.97 13.77
C ASP A 70 -32.76 -16.63 15.18
N ASP A 71 -33.23 -17.62 15.95
CA ASP A 71 -33.77 -17.38 17.29
C ASP A 71 -32.68 -17.23 18.36
N ASN A 72 -31.54 -17.90 18.18
CA ASN A 72 -30.42 -17.88 19.13
C ASN A 72 -29.08 -17.53 18.49
N GLN A 73 -29.09 -17.06 17.24
CA GLN A 73 -27.92 -16.64 16.48
C GLN A 73 -26.79 -17.68 16.51
N SER A 74 -27.10 -18.89 16.05
CA SER A 74 -26.10 -19.97 15.95
C SER A 74 -26.16 -20.64 14.59
N ILE A 75 -25.08 -21.34 14.22
CA ILE A 75 -25.11 -22.24 13.07
C ILE A 75 -24.72 -23.66 13.45
N LYS A 76 -25.27 -24.59 12.66
CA LYS A 76 -24.83 -25.99 12.62
C LYS A 76 -24.40 -26.31 11.20
N GLY A 77 -23.15 -26.75 11.05
CA GLY A 77 -22.55 -27.09 9.77
C GLY A 77 -22.08 -28.52 9.69
N TRP A 78 -22.13 -29.07 8.51
CA TRP A 78 -21.58 -30.36 8.14
C TRP A 78 -20.83 -30.18 6.80
N GLN A 79 -19.67 -30.81 6.65
CA GLN A 79 -18.98 -30.87 5.37
C GLN A 79 -18.37 -32.23 5.08
N LYS A 80 -18.31 -32.53 3.79
CA LYS A 80 -17.41 -33.54 3.23
C LYS A 80 -16.30 -32.79 2.48
N VAL A 81 -15.05 -33.10 2.82
CA VAL A 81 -13.87 -32.56 2.15
C VAL A 81 -13.24 -33.68 1.31
N THR A 82 -12.90 -33.37 0.07
CA THR A 82 -12.06 -34.20 -0.79
C THR A 82 -10.73 -33.46 -0.97
N TYR A 83 -9.67 -33.97 -0.34
CA TYR A 83 -8.34 -33.37 -0.41
C TYR A 83 -7.45 -34.15 -1.38
N TYR A 84 -6.79 -33.45 -2.29
CA TYR A 84 -5.90 -34.01 -3.33
C TYR A 84 -4.45 -33.67 -3.00
N ASN A 85 -3.61 -34.70 -2.87
CA ASN A 85 -2.17 -34.52 -2.70
C ASN A 85 -1.47 -34.48 -4.08
N ASN A 86 -1.29 -33.26 -4.59
CA ASN A 86 -0.58 -33.02 -5.84
C ASN A 86 0.93 -32.79 -5.64
N SER A 87 1.40 -32.80 -4.37
CA SER A 87 2.82 -32.64 -4.06
C SER A 87 3.61 -33.92 -4.35
N PRO A 88 4.94 -33.83 -4.48
CA PRO A 88 5.80 -35.02 -4.55
C PRO A 88 5.93 -35.77 -3.22
N ASP A 89 5.43 -35.21 -2.12
CA ASP A 89 5.62 -35.72 -0.78
C ASP A 89 4.44 -36.59 -0.30
N PRO A 90 4.67 -37.71 0.41
CA PRO A 90 3.62 -38.41 1.14
C PRO A 90 3.24 -37.60 2.39
N LEU A 91 1.95 -37.33 2.59
CA LEU A 91 1.44 -36.59 3.73
C LEU A 91 0.97 -37.53 4.83
N ASN A 92 1.55 -37.42 6.02
CA ASN A 92 1.18 -38.23 7.19
C ASN A 92 0.06 -37.58 8.03
N TYR A 93 -0.20 -36.31 7.82
CA TYR A 93 -1.23 -35.51 8.48
C TYR A 93 -1.66 -34.35 7.60
N LEU A 94 -2.83 -33.79 7.88
CA LEU A 94 -3.33 -32.57 7.26
C LEU A 94 -3.52 -31.49 8.32
N TRP A 95 -3.42 -30.21 7.92
CA TRP A 95 -3.71 -29.08 8.76
C TRP A 95 -5.00 -28.37 8.30
N ILE A 96 -5.85 -28.05 9.27
CA ILE A 96 -7.12 -27.39 9.08
C ILE A 96 -7.15 -26.13 9.93
N GLN A 97 -7.57 -25.01 9.35
CA GLN A 97 -7.70 -23.72 10.01
C GLN A 97 -9.06 -23.62 10.69
N LEU A 98 -9.07 -23.19 11.94
CA LEU A 98 -10.24 -22.98 12.79
C LEU A 98 -10.27 -21.51 13.25
N ASP A 99 -10.34 -20.57 12.31
CA ASP A 99 -10.09 -19.15 12.59
C ASP A 99 -11.10 -18.54 13.57
N GLN A 100 -12.36 -19.01 13.59
CA GLN A 100 -13.36 -18.62 14.58
C GLN A 100 -12.92 -18.88 16.03
N ASN A 101 -11.92 -19.77 16.25
CA ASN A 101 -11.37 -20.03 17.58
C ASN A 101 -10.54 -18.86 18.15
N GLU A 102 -10.24 -17.80 17.36
CA GLU A 102 -9.74 -16.56 17.95
C GLU A 102 -10.69 -16.00 19.02
N ARG A 103 -12.01 -16.38 18.94
CA ARG A 103 -13.08 -16.02 19.88
C ARG A 103 -13.47 -17.13 20.84
N ALA A 104 -12.71 -18.22 20.90
CA ALA A 104 -12.89 -19.24 21.90
C ALA A 104 -12.54 -18.71 23.30
N LYS A 105 -13.19 -19.23 24.33
CA LYS A 105 -12.95 -18.79 25.72
C LYS A 105 -11.51 -18.88 26.17
N ASP A 106 -10.76 -19.87 25.67
CA ASP A 106 -9.34 -20.11 25.98
C ASP A 106 -8.38 -19.48 24.98
N SER A 107 -8.87 -18.69 24.02
CA SER A 107 -8.07 -18.03 22.99
C SER A 107 -6.88 -17.27 23.55
N ASN A 108 -5.76 -17.32 22.83
CA ASN A 108 -4.59 -16.52 23.12
C ASN A 108 -4.68 -15.07 22.59
N THR A 109 -5.56 -14.82 21.62
CA THR A 109 -5.69 -13.47 21.00
C THR A 109 -5.87 -12.35 22.01
N PRO A 110 -6.84 -12.42 22.96
CA PRO A 110 -6.96 -11.36 23.96
C PRO A 110 -5.80 -11.32 24.96
N LYS A 111 -5.10 -12.45 25.18
CA LYS A 111 -3.97 -12.51 26.14
C LYS A 111 -2.72 -11.83 25.59
N ILE A 112 -2.49 -11.86 24.28
CA ILE A 112 -1.32 -11.24 23.63
C ILE A 112 -1.60 -9.80 23.16
N ALA A 113 -2.86 -9.37 23.15
CA ALA A 113 -3.24 -8.03 22.77
C ALA A 113 -2.81 -7.02 23.84
N GLU A 114 -2.06 -5.98 23.44
CA GLU A 114 -1.79 -4.86 24.34
C GLU A 114 -3.08 -4.12 24.69
N SER A 115 -3.25 -3.80 25.97
CA SER A 115 -4.35 -2.97 26.45
C SER A 115 -3.84 -1.84 27.33
N ARG A 116 -4.41 -0.65 27.18
CA ARG A 116 -4.05 0.55 27.97
C ARG A 116 -5.30 1.24 28.47
N ILE A 117 -5.24 1.74 29.70
CA ILE A 117 -6.30 2.58 30.24
C ILE A 117 -5.98 4.04 29.87
N SER A 118 -6.93 4.69 29.21
CA SER A 118 -6.88 6.12 28.95
C SER A 118 -7.73 6.88 29.97
N PRO A 119 -7.34 8.09 30.40
CA PRO A 119 -8.19 8.95 31.26
C PRO A 119 -9.57 9.23 30.66
N ARG A 120 -9.73 9.05 29.36
CA ARG A 120 -11.01 9.10 28.63
C ARG A 120 -11.08 7.90 27.72
N MET A 121 -11.96 6.96 28.03
CA MET A 121 -12.24 5.81 27.16
C MET A 121 -13.75 5.60 27.05
N SER A 122 -14.17 4.99 25.95
CA SER A 122 -15.58 4.66 25.73
C SER A 122 -15.98 3.44 26.56
N MET A 123 -17.28 3.28 26.81
CA MET A 123 -17.81 2.09 27.45
C MET A 123 -17.44 0.82 26.66
N GLY A 124 -17.51 0.85 25.32
CA GLY A 124 -17.11 -0.27 24.47
C GLY A 124 -15.65 -0.67 24.65
N GLN A 125 -14.72 0.30 24.75
CA GLN A 125 -13.30 0.03 25.04
C GLN A 125 -13.11 -0.62 26.42
N LEU A 126 -13.84 -0.16 27.44
CA LEU A 126 -13.79 -0.79 28.74
C LEU A 126 -14.37 -2.22 28.71
N GLN A 127 -15.50 -2.42 28.03
CA GLN A 127 -16.10 -3.72 27.84
C GLN A 127 -15.17 -4.69 27.09
N SER A 128 -14.44 -4.25 26.08
CA SER A 128 -13.46 -5.09 25.38
C SER A 128 -12.31 -5.57 26.27
N ILE A 129 -11.98 -4.84 27.34
CA ILE A 129 -10.97 -5.26 28.32
C ILE A 129 -11.57 -6.26 29.34
N LEU A 130 -12.83 -6.08 29.71
CA LEU A 130 -13.46 -6.83 30.83
C LEU A 130 -14.13 -8.13 30.40
N TYR A 131 -14.67 -8.20 29.17
CA TYR A 131 -15.57 -9.31 28.76
C TYR A 131 -14.91 -10.23 27.75
N HIS A 132 -13.98 -11.06 28.21
CA HIS A 132 -13.37 -12.14 27.42
C HIS A 132 -13.99 -13.54 27.70
N ASP A 133 -15.09 -13.62 28.45
CA ASP A 133 -15.66 -14.88 28.93
C ASP A 133 -16.61 -15.56 27.94
N GLN A 134 -16.88 -14.95 26.78
CA GLN A 134 -17.75 -15.55 25.77
C GLN A 134 -17.01 -16.66 25.02
N ASP A 135 -17.67 -17.80 24.89
CA ASP A 135 -17.15 -18.94 24.12
C ASP A 135 -17.84 -19.03 22.76
N LEU A 136 -17.22 -18.35 21.80
CA LEU A 136 -17.74 -18.20 20.43
C LEU A 136 -16.91 -19.01 19.41
N GLY A 137 -15.97 -19.84 19.88
CA GLY A 137 -15.19 -20.73 19.04
C GLY A 137 -15.96 -21.94 18.53
N TYR A 138 -15.39 -22.63 17.56
CA TYR A 138 -15.94 -23.87 17.03
C TYR A 138 -16.10 -24.95 18.12
N LYS A 139 -17.23 -25.62 18.08
CA LYS A 139 -17.45 -26.91 18.73
C LYS A 139 -17.43 -27.99 17.64
N ILE A 140 -16.28 -28.66 17.47
CA ILE A 140 -16.15 -29.78 16.55
C ILE A 140 -16.81 -30.98 17.16
N ILE A 141 -17.86 -31.49 16.50
CA ILE A 141 -18.67 -32.63 16.99
C ILE A 141 -17.97 -33.94 16.64
N TYR A 142 -17.47 -34.07 15.41
CA TYR A 142 -16.69 -35.20 14.98
C TYR A 142 -15.85 -34.87 13.72
N VAL A 143 -14.79 -35.64 13.51
CA VAL A 143 -14.06 -35.77 12.25
C VAL A 143 -13.95 -37.25 11.93
N LYS A 144 -14.51 -37.69 10.78
CA LYS A 144 -14.62 -39.11 10.42
C LYS A 144 -14.16 -39.38 9.00
N ASP A 145 -13.63 -40.58 8.78
CA ASP A 145 -13.42 -41.12 7.45
C ASP A 145 -14.75 -41.55 6.78
N MET A 146 -14.67 -41.93 5.52
CA MET A 146 -15.87 -42.35 4.76
C MET A 146 -16.48 -43.67 5.24
N ALA A 147 -15.78 -44.44 6.10
CA ALA A 147 -16.33 -45.61 6.76
C ALA A 147 -17.02 -45.26 8.09
N GLY A 148 -17.04 -44.00 8.50
CA GLY A 148 -17.61 -43.52 9.74
C GLY A 148 -16.73 -43.65 10.97
N LYS A 149 -15.45 -44.04 10.79
CA LYS A 149 -14.48 -44.16 11.88
C LYS A 149 -13.90 -42.80 12.21
N ASP A 150 -13.76 -42.52 13.50
CA ASP A 150 -13.12 -41.25 13.96
C ASP A 150 -11.66 -41.19 13.53
N ILE A 151 -11.27 -40.02 13.02
CA ILE A 151 -9.88 -39.66 12.68
C ILE A 151 -9.31 -38.92 13.88
N PRO A 152 -8.12 -39.32 14.38
CA PRO A 152 -7.46 -38.59 15.46
C PRO A 152 -7.14 -37.15 15.07
N VAL A 153 -7.54 -36.21 15.92
CA VAL A 153 -7.25 -34.78 15.73
C VAL A 153 -6.66 -34.16 16.99
N THR A 154 -5.79 -33.18 16.80
CA THR A 154 -5.25 -32.33 17.87
C THR A 154 -5.59 -30.88 17.54
N ILE A 155 -6.38 -30.23 18.38
CA ILE A 155 -6.74 -28.81 18.24
C ILE A 155 -5.84 -28.00 19.14
N ASN A 156 -5.14 -27.01 18.55
CA ASN A 156 -4.38 -26.02 19.26
C ASN A 156 -4.81 -24.62 18.78
N GLN A 157 -5.59 -23.92 19.57
CA GLN A 157 -6.13 -22.61 19.24
C GLN A 157 -6.86 -22.61 17.88
N THR A 158 -6.35 -21.85 16.92
CA THR A 158 -6.95 -21.71 15.58
C THR A 158 -6.48 -22.76 14.57
N MET A 159 -5.74 -23.79 15.00
CA MET A 159 -5.25 -24.85 14.11
C MET A 159 -5.66 -26.24 14.60
N MET A 160 -6.10 -27.09 13.68
CA MET A 160 -6.39 -28.49 13.90
C MET A 160 -5.48 -29.36 13.03
N ARG A 161 -4.71 -30.22 13.66
CA ARG A 161 -3.95 -31.27 13.00
C ARG A 161 -4.79 -32.55 12.96
N MET A 162 -4.89 -33.16 11.79
CA MET A 162 -5.56 -34.42 11.55
C MET A 162 -4.54 -35.48 11.15
N ASP A 163 -4.30 -36.48 12.00
CA ASP A 163 -3.31 -37.54 11.77
C ASP A 163 -3.91 -38.67 10.91
N LEU A 164 -3.20 -39.03 9.84
CA LEU A 164 -3.66 -40.04 8.88
C LEU A 164 -3.20 -41.44 9.28
N ALA A 165 -4.12 -42.40 9.32
CA ALA A 165 -3.79 -43.81 9.60
C ALA A 165 -2.83 -44.42 8.55
N THR A 166 -2.89 -43.92 7.33
CA THR A 166 -2.01 -44.26 6.20
C THR A 166 -1.59 -42.99 5.48
N PRO A 167 -0.31 -42.82 5.16
CA PRO A 167 0.17 -41.64 4.44
C PRO A 167 -0.56 -41.44 3.11
N LEU A 168 -1.01 -40.22 2.84
CA LEU A 168 -1.60 -39.83 1.56
C LEU A 168 -0.48 -39.62 0.55
N LYS A 169 -0.28 -40.58 -0.37
CA LYS A 169 0.80 -40.54 -1.36
C LYS A 169 0.59 -39.49 -2.45
N PRO A 170 1.65 -39.07 -3.16
CA PRO A 170 1.55 -38.23 -4.35
C PRO A 170 0.50 -38.72 -5.35
N GLY A 171 -0.32 -37.82 -5.86
CA GLY A 171 -1.40 -38.11 -6.81
C GLY A 171 -2.64 -38.79 -6.24
N GLN A 172 -2.65 -39.07 -4.93
CA GLN A 172 -3.82 -39.66 -4.26
C GLN A 172 -4.76 -38.57 -3.71
N LYS A 173 -5.99 -38.96 -3.46
CA LYS A 173 -6.97 -38.12 -2.75
C LYS A 173 -7.49 -38.84 -1.51
N MET A 174 -7.98 -38.05 -0.55
CA MET A 174 -8.64 -38.50 0.67
C MET A 174 -9.96 -37.80 0.82
N GLU A 175 -10.97 -38.51 1.30
CA GLU A 175 -12.28 -37.96 1.67
C GLU A 175 -12.51 -38.14 3.16
N PHE A 176 -13.05 -37.10 3.80
CA PHE A 176 -13.47 -37.15 5.20
C PHE A 176 -14.63 -36.21 5.45
N THR A 177 -15.31 -36.41 6.58
CA THR A 177 -16.47 -35.63 7.00
C THR A 177 -16.24 -35.02 8.37
N MET A 178 -16.80 -33.82 8.60
CA MET A 178 -16.83 -33.20 9.91
C MET A 178 -18.14 -32.46 10.15
N GLU A 179 -18.51 -32.36 11.42
CA GLU A 179 -19.67 -31.61 11.90
C GLU A 179 -19.21 -30.62 12.97
N TRP A 180 -19.75 -29.41 12.92
CA TRP A 180 -19.42 -28.34 13.88
C TRP A 180 -20.65 -27.47 14.18
N THR A 181 -20.53 -26.70 15.27
CA THR A 181 -21.46 -25.63 15.62
C THR A 181 -20.71 -24.51 16.33
N PHE A 182 -21.24 -23.30 16.29
CA PHE A 182 -20.85 -22.20 17.15
C PHE A 182 -21.94 -21.12 17.22
N ASN A 183 -21.85 -20.24 18.24
CA ASN A 183 -22.72 -19.10 18.39
C ASN A 183 -22.16 -17.91 17.64
N ILE A 184 -22.99 -17.28 16.81
CA ILE A 184 -22.62 -16.08 16.05
C ILE A 184 -22.66 -14.89 17.01
N HIS A 185 -21.62 -14.05 16.99
CA HIS A 185 -21.56 -12.89 17.87
C HIS A 185 -22.12 -11.62 17.20
N ASP A 186 -22.50 -10.65 18.04
CA ASP A 186 -22.79 -9.28 17.60
C ASP A 186 -21.48 -8.58 17.27
N ARG A 187 -21.19 -8.40 15.97
CA ARG A 187 -19.96 -7.81 15.49
C ARG A 187 -19.94 -6.27 15.56
N VAL A 188 -21.09 -5.63 15.73
CA VAL A 188 -21.18 -4.15 15.87
C VAL A 188 -20.94 -3.74 17.31
N SER A 189 -21.02 -4.68 18.25
CA SER A 189 -20.67 -4.49 19.65
C SER A 189 -19.15 -4.34 19.84
N PHE A 190 -18.73 -4.27 21.08
CA PHE A 190 -17.31 -4.20 21.48
C PHE A 190 -16.45 -5.40 21.03
N LEU A 191 -17.06 -6.53 20.66
CA LEU A 191 -16.33 -7.71 20.19
C LEU A 191 -15.73 -7.50 18.79
N GLY A 192 -16.38 -6.68 17.96
CA GLY A 192 -15.92 -6.41 16.61
C GLY A 192 -15.77 -7.68 15.74
N GLY A 193 -14.93 -7.60 14.71
CA GLY A 193 -14.49 -8.74 13.90
C GLY A 193 -15.15 -8.86 12.54
N ARG A 194 -14.75 -9.91 11.82
CA ARG A 194 -15.11 -10.15 10.42
C ARG A 194 -16.47 -10.81 10.28
N PRO A 195 -16.71 -12.04 10.86
CA PRO A 195 -18.02 -12.66 10.88
C PRO A 195 -18.92 -12.04 11.93
N GLY A 196 -20.18 -12.37 11.90
CA GLY A 196 -21.12 -12.02 12.96
C GLY A 196 -22.45 -11.53 12.45
N TYR A 197 -23.23 -10.96 13.33
CA TYR A 197 -24.47 -10.28 12.96
C TYR A 197 -24.47 -8.82 13.39
N GLU A 198 -25.32 -8.03 12.73
CA GLU A 198 -25.75 -6.71 13.16
C GLU A 198 -27.22 -6.79 13.53
N TYR A 199 -27.59 -6.26 14.71
CA TYR A 199 -28.97 -6.18 15.17
C TYR A 199 -29.55 -4.78 14.98
N PHE A 200 -30.72 -4.69 14.38
CA PHE A 200 -31.45 -3.45 14.13
C PHE A 200 -32.60 -3.31 15.11
N GLU A 201 -32.38 -2.57 16.21
CA GLU A 201 -33.34 -2.42 17.31
C GLU A 201 -34.69 -1.88 16.85
N LYS A 202 -34.74 -0.97 15.84
CA LYS A 202 -35.96 -0.31 15.38
C LYS A 202 -36.98 -1.28 14.77
N ASP A 203 -36.52 -2.37 14.18
CA ASP A 203 -37.37 -3.33 13.50
C ASP A 203 -37.13 -4.77 13.99
N GLY A 204 -36.22 -4.97 14.93
CA GLY A 204 -35.94 -6.27 15.56
C GLY A 204 -35.39 -7.31 14.59
N ASN A 205 -34.61 -6.91 13.59
CA ASN A 205 -34.05 -7.80 12.59
C ASN A 205 -32.54 -7.91 12.68
N TYR A 206 -32.03 -8.98 12.10
CA TYR A 206 -30.61 -9.29 12.01
C TYR A 206 -30.14 -9.24 10.56
N LEU A 207 -28.87 -8.81 10.38
CA LEU A 207 -28.10 -8.98 9.16
C LEU A 207 -26.88 -9.82 9.51
N TYR A 208 -26.78 -11.00 8.89
CA TYR A 208 -25.67 -11.94 9.12
C TYR A 208 -24.61 -11.79 8.05
N THR A 209 -23.34 -11.67 8.47
CA THR A 209 -22.14 -11.74 7.63
C THR A 209 -21.36 -12.99 8.03
N MET A 210 -21.43 -14.02 7.20
CA MET A 210 -20.87 -15.33 7.51
C MET A 210 -19.57 -15.53 6.76
N ALA A 211 -18.50 -15.18 7.44
CA ALA A 211 -17.12 -15.36 7.06
C ALA A 211 -16.45 -16.29 8.07
N GLU A 212 -15.37 -16.98 7.72
CA GLU A 212 -14.63 -17.85 8.65
C GLU A 212 -15.52 -18.89 9.38
N TRP A 213 -16.63 -19.25 8.78
CA TRP A 213 -17.72 -19.96 9.42
C TRP A 213 -17.63 -21.50 9.35
N PHE A 214 -16.65 -22.03 8.62
CA PHE A 214 -16.40 -23.47 8.47
C PHE A 214 -14.91 -23.78 8.58
N PRO A 215 -14.50 -24.99 9.03
CA PRO A 215 -13.13 -25.42 9.06
C PRO A 215 -12.53 -25.49 7.65
N ARG A 216 -11.37 -24.81 7.40
CA ARG A 216 -10.76 -24.61 6.09
C ARG A 216 -9.42 -25.32 5.98
N MET A 217 -9.08 -25.84 4.79
CA MET A 217 -7.80 -26.52 4.57
C MET A 217 -6.63 -25.52 4.48
N ALA A 218 -5.59 -25.71 5.28
CA ALA A 218 -4.35 -24.95 5.19
C ALA A 218 -3.61 -25.26 3.87
N VAL A 219 -2.85 -24.30 3.36
CA VAL A 219 -1.99 -24.51 2.20
C VAL A 219 -0.80 -25.41 2.56
N TYR A 220 -0.48 -26.35 1.69
CA TYR A 220 0.82 -27.04 1.64
C TYR A 220 1.52 -26.63 0.35
N SER A 221 2.66 -25.96 0.47
CA SER A 221 3.38 -25.33 -0.64
C SER A 221 4.77 -25.89 -0.86
N ASP A 222 5.31 -25.66 -2.06
CA ASP A 222 6.66 -26.04 -2.48
C ASP A 222 7.78 -25.30 -1.72
N PHE A 223 7.49 -24.11 -1.19
CA PHE A 223 8.49 -23.23 -0.60
C PHE A 223 8.51 -23.25 0.94
N GLN A 224 7.45 -23.71 1.60
CA GLN A 224 7.32 -23.67 3.06
C GLN A 224 6.78 -24.97 3.66
N GLY A 225 6.18 -25.85 2.83
CA GLY A 225 5.37 -26.95 3.34
C GLY A 225 4.05 -26.42 3.88
N TRP A 226 3.61 -26.87 5.06
CA TRP A 226 2.37 -26.44 5.68
C TRP A 226 2.41 -24.99 6.14
N GLN A 227 1.43 -24.20 5.72
CA GLN A 227 1.19 -22.83 6.18
C GLN A 227 0.18 -22.92 7.34
N HIS A 228 0.66 -23.23 8.53
CA HIS A 228 -0.14 -23.55 9.72
C HIS A 228 0.08 -22.55 10.87
N LYS A 229 0.42 -21.31 10.55
CA LYS A 229 0.56 -20.24 11.54
C LYS A 229 -0.79 -19.93 12.18
N GLN A 230 -0.81 -19.72 13.51
CA GLN A 230 -2.01 -19.35 14.24
C GLN A 230 -2.60 -18.04 13.71
N PHE A 231 -3.92 -17.92 13.73
CA PHE A 231 -4.61 -16.66 13.51
C PHE A 231 -4.83 -15.93 14.84
N VAL A 232 -4.31 -14.73 14.94
CA VAL A 232 -4.41 -13.89 16.15
C VAL A 232 -5.00 -12.51 15.83
N GLY A 233 -5.83 -12.44 14.79
CA GLY A 233 -6.55 -11.22 14.39
C GLY A 233 -5.81 -10.29 13.44
N ARG A 234 -4.58 -10.63 13.02
CA ARG A 234 -3.80 -9.89 12.01
C ARG A 234 -3.18 -10.84 11.01
N GLY A 235 -3.05 -10.37 9.77
CA GLY A 235 -2.67 -11.22 8.64
C GLY A 235 -3.79 -12.18 8.31
N GLU A 236 -4.33 -12.11 7.10
CA GLU A 236 -5.53 -12.81 6.77
C GLU A 236 -5.30 -14.30 6.54
N PHE A 237 -5.43 -14.82 5.34
CA PHE A 237 -5.49 -16.26 5.18
C PHE A 237 -4.59 -16.76 4.04
N ALA A 238 -4.08 -17.97 4.19
CA ALA A 238 -3.53 -18.77 3.11
C ALA A 238 -4.37 -20.05 3.02
N LEU A 239 -5.17 -20.19 1.95
CA LEU A 239 -6.16 -21.23 1.80
C LEU A 239 -6.02 -21.96 0.46
N THR A 240 -6.32 -23.24 0.48
CA THR A 240 -6.23 -24.13 -0.68
C THR A 240 -7.41 -23.94 -1.62
N PHE A 241 -7.18 -23.80 -2.92
CA PHE A 241 -8.24 -23.74 -3.94
C PHE A 241 -9.01 -25.06 -4.05
N GLY A 242 -10.29 -24.94 -4.37
CA GLY A 242 -11.18 -26.09 -4.62
C GLY A 242 -12.52 -25.68 -5.19
N ASP A 243 -13.35 -26.68 -5.39
CA ASP A 243 -14.74 -26.51 -5.82
C ASP A 243 -15.69 -26.67 -4.62
N TYR A 244 -16.65 -25.77 -4.53
CA TYR A 244 -17.58 -25.72 -3.40
C TYR A 244 -19.02 -25.96 -3.86
N LYS A 245 -19.71 -26.85 -3.15
CA LYS A 245 -21.15 -27.07 -3.24
C LYS A 245 -21.74 -26.80 -1.87
N VAL A 246 -22.49 -25.72 -1.73
CA VAL A 246 -22.95 -25.26 -0.41
C VAL A 246 -24.47 -25.15 -0.39
N LYS A 247 -25.11 -25.78 0.61
CA LYS A 247 -26.53 -25.70 0.92
C LYS A 247 -26.70 -24.87 2.18
N ILE A 248 -27.34 -23.71 2.04
CA ILE A 248 -27.58 -22.76 3.14
C ILE A 248 -29.03 -22.72 3.47
N THR A 249 -29.41 -23.21 4.66
CA THR A 249 -30.80 -23.24 5.15
C THR A 249 -31.02 -22.10 6.14
N VAL A 250 -31.96 -21.21 5.81
CA VAL A 250 -32.30 -19.99 6.57
C VAL A 250 -33.80 -19.83 6.67
N PRO A 251 -34.35 -18.94 7.52
CA PRO A 251 -35.78 -18.62 7.53
C PRO A 251 -36.30 -18.28 6.13
N ALA A 252 -37.53 -18.70 5.80
CA ALA A 252 -38.06 -18.59 4.43
C ALA A 252 -38.24 -17.14 3.93
N ASP A 253 -38.28 -16.18 4.83
CA ASP A 253 -38.35 -14.73 4.55
C ASP A 253 -36.95 -14.05 4.33
N HIS A 254 -35.86 -14.77 4.58
CA HIS A 254 -34.53 -14.26 4.32
C HIS A 254 -34.15 -14.31 2.83
N MET A 255 -33.34 -13.32 2.42
CA MET A 255 -32.58 -13.32 1.18
C MET A 255 -31.14 -13.72 1.48
N VAL A 256 -30.52 -14.51 0.62
CA VAL A 256 -29.13 -14.94 0.75
C VAL A 256 -28.28 -14.44 -0.43
N GLY A 257 -27.16 -13.78 -0.14
CA GLY A 257 -26.07 -13.52 -1.08
C GLY A 257 -24.88 -14.41 -0.72
N SER A 258 -24.12 -14.90 -1.71
CA SER A 258 -23.09 -15.89 -1.41
C SER A 258 -22.02 -15.97 -2.51
N THR A 259 -20.83 -16.41 -2.11
CA THR A 259 -19.82 -16.93 -3.04
C THR A 259 -20.47 -17.94 -4.00
N GLY A 260 -20.20 -17.85 -5.30
CA GLY A 260 -20.66 -18.78 -6.31
C GLY A 260 -22.01 -18.42 -6.94
N VAL A 261 -22.50 -19.33 -7.74
CA VAL A 261 -23.74 -19.18 -8.54
C VAL A 261 -24.90 -19.89 -7.89
N LEU A 262 -26.01 -19.18 -7.71
CA LEU A 262 -27.26 -19.74 -7.21
C LEU A 262 -27.83 -20.78 -8.19
N GLN A 263 -28.01 -22.03 -7.73
CA GLN A 263 -28.44 -23.17 -8.56
C GLN A 263 -29.95 -23.35 -8.61
N ASN A 264 -30.65 -22.97 -7.55
CA ASN A 264 -32.07 -23.23 -7.40
C ASN A 264 -32.93 -21.94 -7.33
N ALA A 265 -32.57 -20.93 -8.13
CA ALA A 265 -33.25 -19.63 -8.15
C ALA A 265 -34.77 -19.71 -8.26
N LYS A 266 -35.30 -20.58 -9.13
CA LYS A 266 -36.77 -20.80 -9.28
C LYS A 266 -37.48 -21.32 -8.03
N GLN A 267 -36.74 -21.96 -7.09
CA GLN A 267 -37.29 -22.53 -5.88
C GLN A 267 -37.30 -21.54 -4.72
N VAL A 268 -36.32 -20.63 -4.68
CA VAL A 268 -36.14 -19.75 -3.53
C VAL A 268 -36.59 -18.29 -3.79
N LEU A 269 -36.64 -17.86 -5.04
CA LEU A 269 -37.12 -16.53 -5.45
C LEU A 269 -38.64 -16.59 -5.74
N SER A 270 -39.34 -15.47 -5.51
CA SER A 270 -40.70 -15.30 -6.02
C SER A 270 -40.68 -15.20 -7.55
N ALA A 271 -41.81 -15.41 -8.21
CA ALA A 271 -41.93 -15.32 -9.66
C ALA A 271 -41.46 -13.95 -10.19
N THR A 272 -41.83 -12.87 -9.49
CA THR A 272 -41.41 -11.47 -9.85
C THR A 272 -39.91 -11.24 -9.68
N GLU A 273 -39.32 -11.72 -8.58
CA GLU A 273 -37.87 -11.63 -8.37
C GLU A 273 -37.11 -12.44 -9.41
N PHE A 274 -37.60 -13.63 -9.74
CA PHE A 274 -36.98 -14.46 -10.77
C PHE A 274 -37.03 -13.82 -12.17
N GLU A 275 -38.17 -13.21 -12.53
CA GLU A 275 -38.27 -12.46 -13.81
C GLU A 275 -37.31 -11.27 -13.87
N ARG A 276 -37.23 -10.50 -12.78
CA ARG A 276 -36.30 -9.34 -12.68
C ARG A 276 -34.82 -9.81 -12.72
N TRP A 277 -34.52 -10.94 -12.08
CA TRP A 277 -33.20 -11.57 -12.14
C TRP A 277 -32.82 -11.97 -13.58
N GLU A 278 -33.71 -12.63 -14.29
CA GLU A 278 -33.49 -12.98 -15.70
C GLU A 278 -33.33 -11.75 -16.62
N LYS A 279 -34.00 -10.64 -16.28
CA LYS A 279 -33.82 -9.35 -16.96
C LYS A 279 -32.42 -8.78 -16.66
N ALA A 280 -32.00 -8.78 -15.41
CA ALA A 280 -30.68 -8.24 -14.99
C ALA A 280 -29.52 -8.91 -15.74
N LYS A 281 -29.58 -10.19 -16.03
CA LYS A 281 -28.58 -10.96 -16.80
C LYS A 281 -28.34 -10.43 -18.20
N ARG A 282 -29.22 -9.57 -18.73
CA ARG A 282 -29.17 -9.02 -20.08
C ARG A 282 -29.16 -7.49 -20.10
N THR A 283 -28.96 -6.87 -18.93
CA THR A 283 -28.95 -5.41 -18.76
C THR A 283 -27.54 -4.94 -18.36
N TYR A 284 -26.88 -4.16 -19.25
CA TYR A 284 -25.48 -3.77 -19.13
C TYR A 284 -25.29 -2.28 -18.79
N ASP A 285 -26.33 -1.49 -18.91
CA ASP A 285 -26.25 -0.02 -18.80
C ASP A 285 -26.61 0.50 -17.40
N LYS A 286 -27.44 -0.24 -16.67
CA LYS A 286 -27.89 0.12 -15.32
C LYS A 286 -28.33 -1.07 -14.51
N PRO A 287 -28.27 -0.99 -13.16
CA PRO A 287 -28.80 -2.05 -12.30
C PRO A 287 -30.32 -2.21 -12.47
N VAL A 288 -30.76 -3.45 -12.39
CA VAL A 288 -32.18 -3.84 -12.27
C VAL A 288 -32.44 -4.19 -10.82
N ILE A 289 -33.38 -3.53 -10.19
CA ILE A 289 -33.81 -3.83 -8.82
C ILE A 289 -34.64 -5.12 -8.85
N ILE A 290 -34.10 -6.17 -8.21
CA ILE A 290 -34.70 -7.50 -8.15
C ILE A 290 -35.68 -7.59 -6.98
N ARG A 291 -35.26 -7.14 -5.79
CA ARG A 291 -36.11 -6.91 -4.62
C ARG A 291 -36.10 -5.44 -4.27
N THR A 292 -37.25 -4.79 -4.31
CA THR A 292 -37.41 -3.38 -3.99
C THR A 292 -37.39 -3.11 -2.50
N GLN A 293 -37.14 -1.87 -2.08
CA GLN A 293 -37.19 -1.47 -0.70
C GLN A 293 -38.56 -1.76 -0.06
N SER A 294 -39.67 -1.46 -0.75
CA SER A 294 -41.01 -1.72 -0.23
C SER A 294 -41.34 -3.23 -0.06
N GLU A 295 -40.74 -4.08 -0.89
CA GLU A 295 -40.83 -5.55 -0.73
C GLU A 295 -40.01 -6.03 0.46
N ALA A 296 -38.79 -5.50 0.65
CA ALA A 296 -37.94 -5.79 1.80
C ALA A 296 -38.57 -5.34 3.12
N GLU A 297 -39.12 -4.13 3.19
CA GLU A 297 -39.81 -3.59 4.38
C GLU A 297 -41.05 -4.42 4.79
N LYS A 298 -41.72 -5.09 3.84
CA LYS A 298 -42.79 -6.05 4.17
C LYS A 298 -42.23 -7.32 4.84
N LEU A 299 -41.10 -7.81 4.34
CA LEU A 299 -40.43 -8.99 4.90
C LEU A 299 -39.78 -8.70 6.26
N GLU A 300 -39.35 -7.50 6.53
CA GLU A 300 -38.86 -7.08 7.85
C GLU A 300 -39.89 -7.34 8.98
N LYS A 301 -41.17 -7.28 8.65
CA LYS A 301 -42.30 -7.54 9.57
C LYS A 301 -42.71 -9.01 9.62
N ALA A 302 -42.28 -9.80 8.63
CA ALA A 302 -42.53 -11.24 8.62
C ALA A 302 -41.70 -11.94 9.71
N ARG A 303 -42.13 -13.12 10.10
CA ARG A 303 -41.39 -14.00 11.01
C ARG A 303 -41.73 -15.44 10.59
N ALA A 304 -41.17 -15.78 9.42
CA ALA A 304 -41.39 -17.09 8.84
C ALA A 304 -40.90 -18.18 9.80
N LYS A 305 -41.75 -19.18 10.05
CA LYS A 305 -41.39 -20.39 10.81
C LYS A 305 -40.77 -21.44 9.89
N ASP A 306 -41.18 -21.44 8.64
CA ASP A 306 -40.61 -22.30 7.61
C ASP A 306 -39.22 -21.83 7.19
N LYS A 307 -38.44 -22.79 6.69
CA LYS A 307 -37.08 -22.56 6.18
C LYS A 307 -37.00 -22.79 4.68
N LYS A 308 -36.05 -22.12 4.03
CA LYS A 308 -35.65 -22.34 2.64
C LYS A 308 -34.18 -22.71 2.56
N THR A 309 -33.85 -23.62 1.66
CA THR A 309 -32.45 -23.98 1.37
C THR A 309 -32.00 -23.37 0.05
N TRP A 310 -30.99 -22.51 0.13
CA TRP A 310 -30.31 -21.91 -1.01
C TRP A 310 -29.11 -22.77 -1.39
N ILE A 311 -28.93 -23.07 -2.68
CA ILE A 311 -27.87 -23.95 -3.18
C ILE A 311 -26.93 -23.13 -4.07
N TYR A 312 -25.65 -23.07 -3.68
CA TYR A 312 -24.62 -22.35 -4.42
C TYR A 312 -23.50 -23.30 -4.85
N HIS A 313 -22.99 -23.07 -6.08
CA HIS A 313 -21.78 -23.72 -6.56
C HIS A 313 -20.74 -22.67 -6.92
N ALA A 314 -19.51 -22.85 -6.41
CA ALA A 314 -18.34 -22.05 -6.76
C ALA A 314 -17.22 -22.99 -7.25
N GLN A 315 -16.52 -22.60 -8.30
CA GLN A 315 -15.43 -23.37 -8.87
C GLN A 315 -14.11 -22.65 -8.67
N ASN A 316 -13.09 -23.39 -8.29
CA ASN A 316 -11.73 -22.94 -8.14
C ASN A 316 -11.61 -21.67 -7.26
N VAL A 317 -12.23 -21.71 -6.09
CA VAL A 317 -12.15 -20.64 -5.07
C VAL A 317 -11.37 -21.12 -3.86
N ARG A 318 -10.77 -20.19 -3.14
CA ARG A 318 -9.98 -20.52 -1.94
C ARG A 318 -10.79 -20.48 -0.65
N ASP A 319 -11.95 -19.84 -0.67
CA ASP A 319 -12.81 -19.64 0.49
C ASP A 319 -14.26 -19.49 0.05
N PHE A 320 -15.18 -19.43 1.03
CA PHE A 320 -16.61 -19.30 0.78
C PHE A 320 -17.27 -18.47 1.89
N ALA A 321 -17.90 -17.36 1.53
CA ALA A 321 -18.68 -16.53 2.44
C ALA A 321 -20.12 -16.34 1.96
N TRP A 322 -21.00 -15.98 2.88
CA TRP A 322 -22.39 -15.70 2.59
C TRP A 322 -22.99 -14.68 3.56
N THR A 323 -24.10 -14.09 3.16
CA THR A 323 -24.90 -13.16 3.96
C THR A 323 -26.36 -13.57 3.95
N SER A 324 -27.09 -13.20 4.99
CA SER A 324 -28.51 -13.49 5.09
C SER A 324 -29.25 -12.43 5.92
N SER A 325 -30.34 -11.92 5.37
CA SER A 325 -31.26 -11.03 6.09
C SER A 325 -32.61 -10.95 5.41
N ARG A 326 -33.67 -10.68 6.18
CA ARG A 326 -34.98 -10.32 5.62
C ARG A 326 -35.05 -8.86 5.16
N LYS A 327 -34.07 -8.05 5.55
CA LYS A 327 -33.97 -6.59 5.24
C LYS A 327 -33.46 -6.30 3.83
N PHE A 328 -32.89 -7.26 3.12
CA PHE A 328 -32.18 -6.99 1.90
C PHE A 328 -33.05 -6.50 0.74
N ILE A 329 -32.70 -5.34 0.22
CA ILE A 329 -32.92 -4.88 -1.13
C ILE A 329 -31.83 -5.55 -1.98
N TRP A 330 -32.14 -5.92 -3.22
CA TRP A 330 -31.19 -6.57 -4.11
C TRP A 330 -31.30 -6.00 -5.51
N ASP A 331 -30.19 -5.55 -6.04
CA ASP A 331 -30.09 -5.16 -7.45
C ASP A 331 -28.88 -5.80 -8.15
N ALA A 332 -28.92 -5.85 -9.49
CA ALA A 332 -27.88 -6.48 -10.30
C ALA A 332 -27.84 -5.91 -11.72
N MET A 333 -26.66 -5.99 -12.36
CA MET A 333 -26.47 -5.75 -13.78
C MET A 333 -25.38 -6.66 -14.36
N ALA A 334 -25.46 -6.92 -15.67
CA ALA A 334 -24.42 -7.65 -16.37
C ALA A 334 -23.24 -6.73 -16.70
N VAL A 335 -22.04 -7.28 -16.63
CA VAL A 335 -20.77 -6.62 -17.02
C VAL A 335 -20.17 -7.38 -18.20
N LYS A 336 -20.00 -6.70 -19.32
CA LYS A 336 -19.41 -7.27 -20.52
C LYS A 336 -17.90 -7.41 -20.37
N GLN A 337 -17.37 -8.58 -20.69
CA GLN A 337 -15.95 -8.86 -20.83
C GLN A 337 -15.65 -9.56 -22.15
N THR A 338 -14.36 -9.85 -22.43
CA THR A 338 -13.95 -10.56 -23.64
C THR A 338 -14.39 -12.02 -23.61
N GLY A 339 -14.30 -12.65 -22.43
CA GLY A 339 -14.75 -14.04 -22.20
C GLY A 339 -16.23 -14.12 -21.90
N SER A 340 -16.59 -14.48 -20.67
CA SER A 340 -17.98 -14.57 -20.17
C SER A 340 -18.41 -13.34 -19.43
N ASP A 341 -19.69 -12.98 -19.54
CA ASP A 341 -20.26 -11.86 -18.77
C ASP A 341 -20.28 -12.15 -17.28
N VAL A 342 -20.12 -11.11 -16.46
CA VAL A 342 -20.13 -11.17 -14.99
C VAL A 342 -21.39 -10.48 -14.48
N MET A 343 -22.00 -11.03 -13.44
CA MET A 343 -23.10 -10.37 -12.73
C MET A 343 -22.57 -9.53 -11.59
N ALA A 344 -22.59 -8.22 -11.72
CA ALA A 344 -22.38 -7.27 -10.63
C ALA A 344 -23.67 -7.15 -9.81
N MET A 345 -23.58 -7.30 -8.49
CA MET A 345 -24.76 -7.34 -7.62
C MET A 345 -24.51 -6.56 -6.30
N SER A 346 -25.59 -6.07 -5.70
CA SER A 346 -25.55 -5.47 -4.37
C SER A 346 -26.73 -5.94 -3.51
N TYR A 347 -26.44 -6.22 -2.23
CA TYR A 347 -27.42 -6.52 -1.20
C TYR A 347 -27.27 -5.49 -0.08
N TYR A 348 -28.36 -4.78 0.27
CA TYR A 348 -28.29 -3.71 1.25
C TYR A 348 -29.65 -3.51 1.95
N GLY A 349 -29.61 -2.96 3.16
CA GLY A 349 -30.80 -2.54 3.89
C GLY A 349 -31.32 -1.17 3.43
N LYS A 350 -32.53 -0.82 3.83
CA LYS A 350 -33.09 0.54 3.61
C LYS A 350 -32.23 1.63 4.22
N GLU A 351 -31.44 1.29 5.24
CA GLU A 351 -30.49 2.18 5.92
C GLU A 351 -29.35 2.65 4.99
N GLY A 352 -29.05 1.87 3.95
CA GLY A 352 -28.07 2.23 2.92
C GLY A 352 -28.59 3.22 1.87
N ASN A 353 -29.94 3.36 1.72
CA ASN A 353 -30.54 4.20 0.70
C ASN A 353 -30.55 5.71 1.07
N PRO A 354 -30.39 6.62 0.08
CA PRO A 354 -30.36 6.38 -1.38
C PRO A 354 -28.95 6.05 -1.93
N LEU A 355 -27.93 6.03 -1.09
CA LEU A 355 -26.51 5.96 -1.49
C LEU A 355 -26.20 4.63 -2.19
N TRP A 356 -26.65 3.51 -1.62
CA TRP A 356 -26.34 2.17 -2.14
C TRP A 356 -27.02 1.90 -3.49
N GLU A 357 -28.30 2.21 -3.63
CA GLU A 357 -29.03 2.05 -4.89
C GLU A 357 -28.41 2.87 -6.03
N GLN A 358 -27.92 4.06 -5.69
CA GLN A 358 -27.32 4.94 -6.67
C GLN A 358 -25.94 4.48 -7.15
N TYR A 359 -25.09 3.94 -6.27
CA TYR A 359 -23.66 3.75 -6.58
C TYR A 359 -23.20 2.30 -6.55
N SER A 360 -23.60 1.47 -5.55
CA SER A 360 -22.89 0.23 -5.21
C SER A 360 -22.66 -0.71 -6.39
N THR A 361 -23.70 -1.17 -7.07
CA THR A 361 -23.55 -2.11 -8.21
C THR A 361 -22.80 -1.51 -9.39
N ARG A 362 -22.91 -0.19 -9.60
CA ARG A 362 -22.10 0.50 -10.62
C ARG A 362 -20.62 0.52 -10.27
N VAL A 363 -20.29 0.67 -9.00
CA VAL A 363 -18.90 0.62 -8.51
C VAL A 363 -18.33 -0.79 -8.66
N VAL A 364 -19.11 -1.83 -8.33
CA VAL A 364 -18.72 -3.23 -8.58
C VAL A 364 -18.39 -3.44 -10.07
N ALA A 365 -19.29 -3.01 -10.97
CA ALA A 365 -19.10 -3.12 -12.41
C ALA A 365 -17.89 -2.34 -12.92
N HIS A 366 -17.64 -1.15 -12.37
CA HIS A 366 -16.48 -0.33 -12.68
C HIS A 366 -15.18 -1.01 -12.25
N THR A 367 -15.11 -1.52 -11.02
CA THR A 367 -13.93 -2.19 -10.47
C THR A 367 -13.51 -3.38 -11.29
N ILE A 368 -14.46 -4.25 -11.67
CA ILE A 368 -14.19 -5.41 -12.55
C ILE A 368 -13.54 -4.97 -13.85
N LYS A 369 -14.03 -3.91 -14.49
CA LYS A 369 -13.48 -3.41 -15.75
C LYS A 369 -12.10 -2.77 -15.58
N SER A 370 -11.94 -1.95 -14.54
CA SER A 370 -10.68 -1.24 -14.26
C SER A 370 -9.55 -2.22 -13.98
N TYR A 371 -9.75 -3.15 -13.04
CA TYR A 371 -8.75 -4.16 -12.69
C TYR A 371 -8.50 -5.14 -13.85
N GLY A 372 -9.57 -5.59 -14.52
CA GLY A 372 -9.46 -6.52 -15.64
C GLY A 372 -8.61 -6.00 -16.79
N SER A 373 -8.68 -4.71 -17.09
CA SER A 373 -7.89 -4.08 -18.16
C SER A 373 -6.38 -4.16 -17.91
N ARG A 374 -5.97 -4.18 -16.63
CA ARG A 374 -4.56 -4.15 -16.19
C ARG A 374 -4.00 -5.50 -15.77
N THR A 375 -4.87 -6.51 -15.62
CA THR A 375 -4.48 -7.84 -15.15
C THR A 375 -4.98 -8.93 -16.11
N PHE A 376 -6.17 -9.44 -15.88
CA PHE A 376 -6.88 -10.45 -16.67
C PHE A 376 -8.40 -10.24 -16.56
N ASP A 377 -9.17 -10.69 -17.53
CA ASP A 377 -10.63 -10.69 -17.42
C ASP A 377 -11.06 -11.43 -16.14
N TYR A 378 -11.99 -10.84 -15.39
CA TYR A 378 -12.48 -11.43 -14.15
C TYR A 378 -13.08 -12.82 -14.42
N PRO A 379 -12.51 -13.91 -13.86
CA PRO A 379 -12.87 -15.25 -14.28
C PRO A 379 -14.12 -15.80 -13.59
N TYR A 380 -14.57 -15.17 -12.53
CA TYR A 380 -15.73 -15.63 -11.79
C TYR A 380 -17.05 -15.07 -12.36
N PRO A 381 -18.16 -15.83 -12.27
CA PRO A 381 -19.41 -15.43 -12.91
C PRO A 381 -20.18 -14.32 -12.18
N VAL A 382 -19.84 -14.03 -10.93
CA VAL A 382 -20.52 -13.02 -10.11
C VAL A 382 -19.50 -12.20 -9.29
N ALA A 383 -19.87 -10.95 -8.95
CA ALA A 383 -19.19 -10.12 -7.97
C ALA A 383 -20.25 -9.36 -7.17
N ILE A 384 -20.19 -9.46 -5.86
CA ILE A 384 -21.25 -9.05 -4.95
C ILE A 384 -20.71 -8.09 -3.90
N SER A 385 -21.37 -6.93 -3.74
CA SER A 385 -21.17 -5.99 -2.65
C SER A 385 -22.33 -6.08 -1.66
N VAL A 386 -22.03 -6.29 -0.39
CA VAL A 386 -23.02 -6.38 0.69
C VAL A 386 -22.85 -5.22 1.65
N GLU A 387 -23.94 -4.51 1.93
CA GLU A 387 -23.95 -3.45 2.95
C GLU A 387 -23.90 -4.11 4.34
N ALA A 388 -22.78 -3.81 5.02
CA ALA A 388 -22.54 -4.37 6.33
C ALA A 388 -21.52 -3.48 7.06
N SER A 389 -21.55 -2.95 8.13
CA SER A 389 -20.69 -1.97 8.81
C SER A 389 -19.19 -2.35 8.91
N ASN A 390 -18.60 -2.94 7.89
CA ASN A 390 -17.18 -3.30 7.76
C ASN A 390 -16.65 -3.16 6.33
N GLY A 391 -15.34 -3.34 6.12
CA GLY A 391 -14.68 -3.60 4.85
C GLY A 391 -14.07 -4.99 4.93
N MET A 392 -14.41 -5.89 3.97
CA MET A 392 -14.04 -7.29 4.06
C MET A 392 -14.31 -8.03 2.76
N GLU A 393 -13.36 -8.81 2.33
CA GLU A 393 -13.37 -9.52 1.07
C GLU A 393 -13.45 -11.05 1.21
N TYR A 394 -14.13 -11.65 0.24
CA TYR A 394 -14.15 -13.09 -0.01
C TYR A 394 -14.33 -13.36 -1.51
N PRO A 395 -14.01 -14.56 -2.01
CA PRO A 395 -14.23 -14.84 -3.43
C PRO A 395 -15.66 -14.53 -3.85
N MET A 396 -15.83 -13.66 -4.84
CA MET A 396 -17.09 -13.25 -5.44
C MET A 396 -18.03 -12.41 -4.53
N ILE A 397 -17.75 -12.22 -3.26
CA ILE A 397 -18.60 -11.47 -2.32
C ILE A 397 -17.74 -10.66 -1.36
N CYS A 398 -18.10 -9.41 -1.14
CA CYS A 398 -17.45 -8.55 -0.15
C CYS A 398 -18.50 -7.82 0.70
N PHE A 399 -18.07 -7.40 1.89
CA PHE A 399 -18.88 -6.68 2.86
C PHE A 399 -18.34 -5.26 3.02
N ASN A 400 -19.21 -4.25 2.89
CA ASN A 400 -18.82 -2.86 2.78
C ASN A 400 -19.60 -1.96 3.72
N TYR A 401 -18.98 -0.87 4.17
CA TYR A 401 -19.64 0.17 4.95
C TYR A 401 -20.10 1.34 4.07
N GLY A 402 -20.89 2.21 4.64
CA GLY A 402 -21.30 3.49 4.03
C GLY A 402 -22.80 3.68 4.10
N ARG A 403 -23.27 4.29 5.20
CA ARG A 403 -24.68 4.63 5.39
C ARG A 403 -24.86 6.13 5.38
N PRO A 404 -25.88 6.65 4.69
CA PRO A 404 -26.30 8.04 4.83
C PRO A 404 -26.88 8.30 6.22
N ASP A 405 -27.09 9.57 6.56
CA ASP A 405 -27.88 9.96 7.71
C ASP A 405 -29.33 9.47 7.58
N ALA A 406 -30.07 9.35 8.69
CA ALA A 406 -31.44 8.84 8.70
C ALA A 406 -32.43 9.63 7.82
N ASP A 407 -32.11 10.87 7.46
CA ASP A 407 -32.87 11.69 6.51
C ASP A 407 -32.47 11.53 5.04
N GLY A 408 -31.59 10.56 4.77
CA GLY A 408 -31.04 10.24 3.44
C GLY A 408 -29.97 11.22 2.94
N THR A 409 -29.51 12.16 3.75
CA THR A 409 -28.37 13.03 3.39
C THR A 409 -27.04 12.37 3.75
N TYR A 410 -25.97 12.73 3.05
CA TYR A 410 -24.62 12.22 3.30
C TYR A 410 -23.56 13.28 3.00
N SER A 411 -22.39 13.13 3.58
CA SER A 411 -21.22 13.95 3.26
C SER A 411 -20.41 13.36 2.11
N ASP A 412 -19.53 14.16 1.52
CA ASP A 412 -18.55 13.68 0.55
C ASP A 412 -17.70 12.53 1.11
N ALA A 413 -17.31 12.63 2.39
CA ALA A 413 -16.54 11.61 3.07
C ALA A 413 -17.29 10.25 3.14
N ILE A 414 -18.61 10.26 3.39
CA ILE A 414 -19.43 9.05 3.39
C ILE A 414 -19.55 8.49 1.97
N LYS A 415 -19.84 9.34 0.97
CA LYS A 415 -19.97 8.93 -0.42
C LYS A 415 -18.68 8.31 -0.96
N TYR A 416 -17.59 9.06 -0.91
CA TYR A 416 -16.30 8.57 -1.44
C TYR A 416 -15.70 7.48 -0.58
N GLY A 417 -15.95 7.46 0.74
CA GLY A 417 -15.59 6.36 1.62
C GLY A 417 -16.27 5.04 1.22
N MET A 418 -17.57 5.07 0.92
CA MET A 418 -18.29 3.89 0.43
C MET A 418 -17.78 3.45 -0.95
N ILE A 419 -17.58 4.38 -1.88
CA ILE A 419 -17.05 4.03 -3.21
C ILE A 419 -15.65 3.43 -3.08
N SER A 420 -14.77 4.03 -2.28
CA SER A 420 -13.41 3.53 -2.04
C SER A 420 -13.40 2.12 -1.45
N VAL A 421 -14.22 1.85 -0.43
CA VAL A 421 -14.26 0.51 0.17
C VAL A 421 -14.83 -0.52 -0.80
N ILE A 422 -15.84 -0.20 -1.61
CA ILE A 422 -16.37 -1.13 -2.61
C ILE A 422 -15.31 -1.43 -3.69
N ILE A 423 -14.58 -0.42 -4.17
CA ILE A 423 -13.47 -0.63 -5.11
C ILE A 423 -12.41 -1.53 -4.48
N HIS A 424 -12.05 -1.29 -3.24
CA HIS A 424 -11.05 -2.05 -2.50
C HIS A 424 -11.46 -3.50 -2.32
N GLU A 425 -12.60 -3.76 -1.72
CA GLU A 425 -13.06 -5.10 -1.38
C GLU A 425 -13.40 -5.96 -2.62
N VAL A 426 -13.98 -5.34 -3.69
CA VAL A 426 -14.15 -6.04 -4.96
C VAL A 426 -12.81 -6.29 -5.65
N GLY A 427 -11.87 -5.36 -5.52
CA GLY A 427 -10.50 -5.48 -6.04
C GLY A 427 -9.75 -6.67 -5.48
N HIS A 428 -9.95 -7.00 -4.21
CA HIS A 428 -9.38 -8.19 -3.58
C HIS A 428 -9.71 -9.51 -4.29
N ASN A 429 -10.76 -9.57 -5.09
CA ASN A 429 -10.98 -10.75 -5.93
C ASN A 429 -9.80 -11.03 -6.88
N PHE A 430 -9.04 -10.00 -7.31
CA PHE A 430 -7.83 -10.15 -8.12
C PHE A 430 -6.61 -10.48 -7.25
N PHE A 431 -6.43 -9.74 -6.15
CA PHE A 431 -5.37 -9.87 -5.16
C PHE A 431 -6.00 -9.79 -3.75
N PRO A 432 -6.07 -10.86 -2.95
CA PRO A 432 -5.39 -12.14 -3.09
C PRO A 432 -6.29 -13.32 -3.51
N MET A 433 -7.58 -13.12 -3.82
CA MET A 433 -8.51 -14.26 -4.00
C MET A 433 -8.16 -15.12 -5.21
N ILE A 434 -7.61 -14.53 -6.28
CA ILE A 434 -7.18 -15.24 -7.50
C ILE A 434 -5.67 -15.39 -7.55
N VAL A 435 -4.90 -14.30 -7.32
CA VAL A 435 -3.43 -14.35 -7.16
C VAL A 435 -3.17 -14.52 -5.66
N ASN A 436 -3.14 -15.78 -5.21
CA ASN A 436 -3.30 -16.16 -3.80
C ASN A 436 -1.98 -16.19 -3.04
N SER A 437 -1.53 -15.03 -2.55
CA SER A 437 -0.37 -14.90 -1.67
C SER A 437 -0.65 -15.37 -0.24
N ASP A 438 0.42 -15.64 0.55
CA ASP A 438 0.33 -15.96 1.98
C ASP A 438 0.22 -14.67 2.80
N GLU A 439 -1.00 -14.29 3.13
CA GLU A 439 -1.31 -13.06 3.89
C GLU A 439 -0.89 -13.16 5.36
N ARG A 440 -0.71 -14.36 5.91
CA ARG A 440 -0.17 -14.56 7.26
C ARG A 440 1.26 -14.02 7.38
N GLN A 441 2.00 -14.01 6.27
CA GLN A 441 3.36 -13.51 6.23
C GLN A 441 3.43 -12.11 5.63
N TRP A 442 2.69 -11.86 4.53
CA TRP A 442 2.87 -10.69 3.69
C TRP A 442 1.53 -9.99 3.38
N SER A 443 0.97 -9.30 4.38
CA SER A 443 -0.26 -8.48 4.18
C SER A 443 -0.13 -7.47 3.05
N TRP A 444 1.08 -7.00 2.73
CA TRP A 444 1.28 -6.04 1.64
C TRP A 444 1.03 -6.62 0.24
N MET A 445 1.15 -7.95 0.05
CA MET A 445 0.82 -8.59 -1.24
C MET A 445 -0.68 -8.71 -1.47
N ASP A 446 -1.43 -8.64 -0.42
CA ASP A 446 -2.87 -8.52 -0.37
C ASP A 446 -3.27 -7.04 -0.47
N GLU A 447 -3.11 -6.31 0.59
CA GLU A 447 -3.58 -4.94 0.79
C GLU A 447 -2.85 -3.92 -0.09
N GLY A 448 -1.54 -4.08 -0.23
CA GLY A 448 -0.70 -3.12 -0.95
C GLY A 448 -0.89 -3.18 -2.47
N LEU A 449 -0.92 -4.40 -3.04
CA LEU A 449 -1.20 -4.57 -4.48
C LEU A 449 -2.61 -4.09 -4.81
N ASN A 450 -3.58 -4.43 -3.95
CA ASN A 450 -4.95 -3.99 -4.12
C ASN A 450 -5.11 -2.48 -3.97
N THR A 451 -4.49 -1.84 -2.95
CA THR A 451 -4.52 -0.38 -2.78
C THR A 451 -3.90 0.37 -3.97
N PHE A 452 -2.84 -0.17 -4.57
CA PHE A 452 -2.28 0.39 -5.80
C PHE A 452 -3.29 0.36 -6.96
N MET A 453 -3.98 -0.75 -7.18
CA MET A 453 -5.01 -0.88 -8.20
C MET A 453 -6.24 -0.03 -7.89
N GLN A 454 -6.65 0.03 -6.61
CA GLN A 454 -7.73 0.88 -6.12
C GLN A 454 -7.49 2.35 -6.51
N TYR A 455 -6.29 2.87 -6.27
CA TYR A 455 -5.96 4.25 -6.63
C TYR A 455 -6.23 4.53 -8.12
N MET A 456 -5.84 3.62 -9.01
CA MET A 456 -6.10 3.78 -10.44
C MET A 456 -7.60 3.75 -10.77
N ALA A 457 -8.35 2.83 -10.18
CA ALA A 457 -9.80 2.74 -10.37
C ALA A 457 -10.54 3.97 -9.82
N GLU A 458 -10.10 4.53 -8.69
CA GLU A 458 -10.62 5.78 -8.15
C GLU A 458 -10.42 6.97 -9.10
N GLN A 459 -9.23 7.08 -9.72
CA GLN A 459 -8.93 8.14 -10.69
C GLN A 459 -9.70 7.97 -12.02
N GLU A 460 -10.10 6.75 -12.37
CA GLU A 460 -10.98 6.48 -13.51
C GLU A 460 -12.45 6.78 -13.19
N TRP A 461 -12.84 6.67 -11.92
CA TRP A 461 -14.19 7.01 -11.47
C TRP A 461 -14.44 8.51 -11.50
N ASP A 462 -13.50 9.31 -10.99
CA ASP A 462 -13.59 10.78 -10.96
C ASP A 462 -12.18 11.38 -11.04
N ARG A 463 -11.95 12.36 -11.95
CA ARG A 463 -10.65 13.05 -12.07
C ARG A 463 -10.18 13.70 -10.77
N ASN A 464 -11.13 14.17 -9.96
CA ASN A 464 -10.88 14.86 -8.70
C ASN A 464 -11.18 13.97 -7.50
N TYR A 465 -11.08 12.65 -7.68
CA TYR A 465 -11.34 11.71 -6.61
C TYR A 465 -10.44 12.00 -5.39
N PRO A 466 -11.00 12.12 -4.16
CA PRO A 466 -10.22 12.46 -2.98
C PRO A 466 -9.45 11.23 -2.44
N SER A 467 -8.62 10.60 -3.27
CA SER A 467 -7.84 9.43 -2.89
C SER A 467 -6.95 9.72 -1.69
N SER A 468 -7.00 8.86 -0.70
CA SER A 468 -6.19 8.99 0.53
C SER A 468 -4.79 8.40 0.39
N ARG A 469 -4.56 7.51 -0.60
CA ARG A 469 -3.33 6.75 -0.84
C ARG A 469 -2.96 6.82 -2.33
N GLY A 470 -1.76 6.37 -2.70
CA GLY A 470 -1.28 6.31 -4.08
C GLY A 470 -0.21 7.34 -4.41
N PRO A 471 -0.48 8.66 -4.48
CA PRO A 471 0.53 9.67 -4.77
C PRO A 471 1.67 9.69 -3.75
N ALA A 472 2.90 9.89 -4.23
CA ALA A 472 4.11 9.80 -3.42
C ALA A 472 4.07 10.66 -2.13
N HIS A 473 3.61 11.91 -2.23
CA HIS A 473 3.55 12.80 -1.06
C HIS A 473 2.59 12.35 0.05
N LYS A 474 1.65 11.44 -0.24
CA LYS A 474 0.69 10.93 0.76
C LYS A 474 1.33 10.03 1.81
N ILE A 475 2.48 9.39 1.52
CA ILE A 475 3.19 8.53 2.47
C ILE A 475 4.13 9.32 3.40
N VAL A 476 4.44 10.57 3.06
CA VAL A 476 5.40 11.41 3.81
C VAL A 476 5.11 11.48 5.33
N PRO A 477 3.87 11.66 5.79
CA PRO A 477 3.59 11.68 7.24
C PRO A 477 4.01 10.39 7.95
N TYR A 478 3.84 9.22 7.31
CA TYR A 478 4.31 7.94 7.84
C TYR A 478 5.84 7.87 7.84
N MET A 479 6.48 8.22 6.72
CA MET A 479 7.94 8.15 6.59
C MET A 479 8.68 9.14 7.52
N ARG A 480 7.99 10.15 8.04
CA ARG A 480 8.48 11.08 9.09
C ARG A 480 8.29 10.57 10.51
N SER A 481 7.64 9.42 10.69
CA SER A 481 7.44 8.86 12.03
C SER A 481 8.79 8.56 12.72
N GLU A 482 8.75 8.43 14.03
CA GLU A 482 9.92 8.01 14.80
C GLU A 482 10.41 6.63 14.32
N LYS A 483 11.72 6.47 14.17
CA LYS A 483 12.32 5.26 13.56
C LYS A 483 11.86 3.94 14.18
N HIS A 484 11.60 3.91 15.49
CA HIS A 484 11.14 2.71 16.18
C HIS A 484 9.68 2.33 15.87
N LEU A 485 8.94 3.18 15.16
CA LEU A 485 7.57 2.93 14.69
C LEU A 485 7.50 2.54 13.20
N LEU A 486 8.66 2.50 12.54
CA LEU A 486 8.77 2.15 11.13
C LEU A 486 9.29 0.73 10.97
N GLU A 487 8.62 -0.06 10.14
CA GLU A 487 9.08 -1.38 9.73
C GLU A 487 9.20 -1.48 8.21
N PRO A 488 10.05 -2.41 7.71
CA PRO A 488 10.05 -2.79 6.31
C PRO A 488 8.66 -3.27 5.83
N ILE A 489 8.34 -3.06 4.57
CA ILE A 489 7.12 -3.63 3.96
C ILE A 489 7.10 -5.17 4.12
N MET A 490 8.28 -5.80 4.04
CA MET A 490 8.46 -7.25 4.17
C MET A 490 8.24 -7.80 5.59
N THR A 491 7.90 -6.97 6.56
CA THR A 491 7.61 -7.40 7.94
C THR A 491 6.41 -8.34 7.98
N ASN A 492 6.50 -9.40 8.78
CA ASN A 492 5.37 -10.32 8.98
C ASN A 492 4.16 -9.58 9.56
N SER A 493 3.00 -9.93 9.08
CA SER A 493 1.71 -9.27 9.35
C SER A 493 1.43 -8.99 10.82
N GLU A 494 1.75 -9.95 11.69
CA GLU A 494 1.51 -9.83 13.14
C GLU A 494 2.46 -8.86 13.86
N ASN A 495 3.60 -8.56 13.25
CA ASN A 495 4.65 -7.72 13.84
C ASN A 495 4.52 -6.24 13.44
N ILE A 496 3.59 -5.90 12.55
CA ILE A 496 3.43 -4.55 12.03
C ILE A 496 2.80 -3.65 13.10
N ILE A 497 3.49 -2.57 13.49
CA ILE A 497 3.01 -1.59 14.48
C ILE A 497 1.97 -0.67 13.83
N GLN A 498 2.31 -0.06 12.70
CA GLN A 498 1.43 0.84 11.95
C GLN A 498 0.85 0.13 10.73
N PHE A 499 -0.16 -0.72 10.92
CA PHE A 499 -0.67 -1.64 9.92
C PHE A 499 -1.14 -0.95 8.63
N GLY A 500 -2.00 0.07 8.74
CA GLY A 500 -2.53 0.79 7.57
C GLY A 500 -1.45 1.44 6.70
N PRO A 501 -0.52 2.23 7.24
CA PRO A 501 0.60 2.75 6.47
C PRO A 501 1.52 1.69 5.89
N ASN A 502 1.87 0.65 6.65
CA ASN A 502 2.85 -0.36 6.23
C ASN A 502 2.29 -1.35 5.19
N ALA A 503 1.11 -1.94 5.46
CA ALA A 503 0.54 -2.96 4.59
C ALA A 503 -0.16 -2.37 3.34
N TYR A 504 -0.75 -1.19 3.44
CA TYR A 504 -1.54 -0.53 2.38
C TYR A 504 -0.78 0.59 1.67
N ALA A 505 -0.48 1.68 2.41
CA ALA A 505 -0.09 2.94 1.79
C ALA A 505 1.34 2.91 1.24
N LYS A 506 2.32 2.40 1.98
CA LYS A 506 3.73 2.39 1.57
C LYS A 506 3.96 1.51 0.34
N PRO A 507 3.48 0.25 0.27
CA PRO A 507 3.63 -0.57 -0.94
C PRO A 507 2.86 0.00 -2.15
N ALA A 508 1.65 0.51 -1.97
CA ALA A 508 0.91 1.16 -3.06
C ALA A 508 1.63 2.40 -3.59
N THR A 509 2.23 3.20 -2.71
CA THR A 509 3.04 4.36 -3.09
C THR A 509 4.31 3.92 -3.83
N ALA A 510 5.01 2.89 -3.34
CA ALA A 510 6.20 2.35 -3.99
C ALA A 510 5.89 1.88 -5.42
N LEU A 511 4.81 1.12 -5.62
CA LEU A 511 4.39 0.67 -6.94
C LEU A 511 3.97 1.83 -7.85
N ASN A 512 3.32 2.86 -7.30
CA ASN A 512 2.98 4.07 -8.04
C ASN A 512 4.24 4.85 -8.48
N ILE A 513 5.24 4.95 -7.62
CA ILE A 513 6.55 5.56 -7.96
C ILE A 513 7.26 4.74 -9.04
N LEU A 514 7.25 3.41 -8.96
CA LEU A 514 7.79 2.57 -10.02
C LEU A 514 7.12 2.86 -11.36
N ARG A 515 5.78 2.94 -11.36
CA ARG A 515 4.97 3.17 -12.55
C ARG A 515 5.18 4.55 -13.15
N GLU A 516 5.18 5.62 -12.33
CA GLU A 516 5.19 7.00 -12.81
C GLU A 516 6.60 7.54 -13.05
N THR A 517 7.59 7.13 -12.23
CA THR A 517 8.88 7.81 -12.12
C THR A 517 10.06 6.96 -12.54
N VAL A 518 10.07 5.66 -12.20
CA VAL A 518 11.24 4.79 -12.42
C VAL A 518 11.15 4.06 -13.77
N MET A 519 10.06 3.32 -14.00
CA MET A 519 9.91 2.48 -15.20
C MET A 519 9.13 3.16 -16.32
N GLY A 520 8.19 4.04 -15.97
CA GLY A 520 7.18 4.57 -16.89
C GLY A 520 5.97 3.63 -17.03
N ARG A 521 4.81 4.24 -17.36
CA ARG A 521 3.51 3.56 -17.34
C ARG A 521 3.44 2.33 -18.22
N GLU A 522 3.86 2.43 -19.47
CA GLU A 522 3.73 1.33 -20.45
C GLU A 522 4.49 0.08 -20.00
N LEU A 523 5.73 0.26 -19.58
CA LEU A 523 6.62 -0.83 -19.18
C LEU A 523 6.18 -1.45 -17.86
N PHE A 524 5.82 -0.63 -16.87
CA PHE A 524 5.31 -1.12 -15.60
C PHE A 524 3.98 -1.88 -15.77
N ASP A 525 3.01 -1.29 -16.47
CA ASP A 525 1.69 -1.90 -16.67
C ASP A 525 1.81 -3.25 -17.40
N TYR A 526 2.73 -3.36 -18.37
CA TYR A 526 3.05 -4.64 -19.02
C TYR A 526 3.62 -5.66 -18.03
N ALA A 527 4.63 -5.30 -17.26
CA ALA A 527 5.29 -6.21 -16.32
C ALA A 527 4.36 -6.65 -15.19
N PHE A 528 3.57 -5.74 -14.63
CA PHE A 528 2.56 -6.03 -13.61
C PHE A 528 1.47 -6.98 -14.14
N LYS A 529 1.03 -6.78 -15.38
CA LYS A 529 0.09 -7.69 -16.04
C LYS A 529 0.67 -9.10 -16.22
N GLN A 530 1.97 -9.21 -16.57
CA GLN A 530 2.66 -10.50 -16.63
C GLN A 530 2.64 -11.21 -15.28
N TYR A 531 2.91 -10.50 -14.18
CA TYR A 531 2.84 -11.08 -12.84
C TYR A 531 1.44 -11.63 -12.53
N ALA A 532 0.40 -10.81 -12.72
CA ALA A 532 -0.97 -11.21 -12.46
C ALA A 532 -1.38 -12.46 -13.27
N GLN A 533 -1.03 -12.52 -14.56
CA GLN A 533 -1.34 -13.65 -15.45
C GLN A 533 -0.53 -14.91 -15.12
N ARG A 534 0.78 -14.79 -14.79
CA ARG A 534 1.62 -15.92 -14.40
C ARG A 534 1.13 -16.62 -13.15
N TRP A 535 0.62 -15.83 -12.20
CA TRP A 535 0.25 -16.33 -10.87
C TRP A 535 -1.27 -16.44 -10.65
N MET A 536 -2.07 -16.24 -11.68
CA MET A 536 -3.51 -16.47 -11.63
C MET A 536 -3.82 -17.89 -11.15
N PHE A 537 -4.64 -18.00 -10.10
CA PHE A 537 -4.98 -19.26 -9.40
C PHE A 537 -3.77 -20.04 -8.83
N LYS A 538 -2.75 -19.34 -8.39
CA LYS A 538 -1.54 -19.93 -7.80
C LYS A 538 -1.14 -19.16 -6.54
N HIS A 539 -0.08 -19.66 -5.88
CA HIS A 539 0.44 -19.12 -4.63
C HIS A 539 1.81 -18.43 -4.83
N PRO A 540 1.84 -17.15 -5.24
CA PRO A 540 3.08 -16.41 -5.39
C PRO A 540 3.69 -16.01 -4.04
N THR A 541 4.98 -15.68 -4.08
CA THR A 541 5.75 -15.06 -3.00
C THR A 541 6.25 -13.68 -3.44
N PRO A 542 6.75 -12.83 -2.54
CA PRO A 542 7.41 -11.57 -2.91
C PRO A 542 8.48 -11.72 -4.00
N ASP A 543 9.30 -12.77 -3.89
CA ASP A 543 10.36 -13.08 -4.85
C ASP A 543 9.82 -13.23 -6.28
N ASP A 544 8.66 -13.85 -6.41
CA ASP A 544 8.01 -14.08 -7.71
C ASP A 544 7.53 -12.76 -8.33
N LEU A 545 7.07 -11.81 -7.52
CA LEU A 545 6.71 -10.46 -7.99
C LEU A 545 7.95 -9.68 -8.43
N PHE A 546 8.99 -9.62 -7.57
CA PHE A 546 10.20 -8.85 -7.84
C PHE A 546 10.86 -9.35 -9.12
N ARG A 547 11.10 -10.66 -9.23
CA ARG A 547 11.68 -11.27 -10.42
C ARG A 547 10.82 -11.08 -11.66
N THR A 548 9.49 -11.18 -11.55
CA THR A 548 8.63 -10.98 -12.72
C THR A 548 8.71 -9.56 -13.24
N LEU A 549 8.73 -8.55 -12.35
CA LEU A 549 8.84 -7.16 -12.78
C LEU A 549 10.17 -6.88 -13.47
N GLU A 550 11.27 -7.42 -12.97
CA GLU A 550 12.59 -7.27 -13.59
C GLU A 550 12.71 -8.06 -14.92
N ASP A 551 12.29 -9.32 -14.94
CA ASP A 551 12.33 -10.16 -16.15
C ASP A 551 11.51 -9.58 -17.29
N ALA A 552 10.29 -9.13 -17.00
CA ALA A 552 9.39 -8.60 -18.01
C ALA A 552 9.80 -7.20 -18.50
N SER A 553 10.49 -6.41 -17.69
CA SER A 553 10.88 -5.03 -18.01
C SER A 553 12.32 -4.88 -18.47
N SER A 554 13.19 -5.84 -18.14
CA SER A 554 14.66 -5.72 -18.26
C SER A 554 15.27 -4.55 -17.47
N VAL A 555 14.60 -4.07 -16.42
CA VAL A 555 15.06 -3.02 -15.53
C VAL A 555 15.62 -3.65 -14.26
N ASP A 556 16.84 -3.27 -13.86
CA ASP A 556 17.42 -3.62 -12.56
C ASP A 556 16.72 -2.82 -11.46
N LEU A 557 15.95 -3.50 -10.63
CA LEU A 557 15.16 -2.90 -9.54
C LEU A 557 15.64 -3.34 -8.15
N ASP A 558 16.74 -4.08 -8.03
CA ASP A 558 17.27 -4.57 -6.76
C ASP A 558 17.44 -3.43 -5.73
N TRP A 559 17.97 -2.29 -6.16
CA TRP A 559 18.10 -1.10 -5.33
C TRP A 559 16.75 -0.57 -4.81
N PHE A 560 15.71 -0.67 -5.63
CA PHE A 560 14.37 -0.21 -5.30
C PHE A 560 13.70 -1.12 -4.27
N TRP A 561 13.75 -2.44 -4.49
CA TRP A 561 13.23 -3.44 -3.56
C TRP A 561 13.92 -3.35 -2.22
N ARG A 562 15.26 -3.25 -2.23
CA ARG A 562 16.08 -3.11 -1.03
C ARG A 562 15.69 -1.87 -0.22
N GLY A 563 15.53 -0.74 -0.85
CA GLY A 563 15.18 0.52 -0.19
C GLY A 563 13.73 0.56 0.28
N TRP A 564 12.77 0.38 -0.63
CA TRP A 564 11.36 0.54 -0.34
C TRP A 564 10.75 -0.61 0.46
N PHE A 565 11.10 -1.86 0.13
CA PHE A 565 10.45 -3.06 0.69
C PHE A 565 11.19 -3.65 1.88
N MET A 566 12.53 -3.61 1.90
CA MET A 566 13.36 -4.21 2.93
C MET A 566 13.92 -3.20 3.93
N GLY A 567 13.83 -1.89 3.63
CA GLY A 567 14.35 -0.79 4.45
C GLY A 567 13.27 0.06 5.10
N THR A 568 13.73 0.95 6.00
CA THR A 568 12.90 1.94 6.70
C THR A 568 13.39 3.38 6.48
N GLU A 569 14.45 3.56 5.73
CA GLU A 569 14.97 4.88 5.40
C GLU A 569 13.96 5.66 4.57
N PRO A 570 13.81 6.98 4.82
CA PRO A 570 12.99 7.85 4.00
C PRO A 570 13.78 8.40 2.80
N VAL A 571 13.07 8.95 1.84
CA VAL A 571 13.63 9.83 0.83
C VAL A 571 13.82 11.22 1.45
N ASP A 572 15.04 11.73 1.42
CA ASP A 572 15.40 13.13 1.74
C ASP A 572 16.69 13.43 0.96
N ILE A 573 16.55 14.11 -0.17
CA ILE A 573 17.69 14.46 -1.04
C ILE A 573 17.79 15.96 -1.14
N SER A 574 18.95 16.51 -0.75
CA SER A 574 19.18 17.96 -0.74
C SER A 574 20.03 18.45 -1.90
N VAL A 575 19.79 19.69 -2.31
CA VAL A 575 20.74 20.48 -3.12
C VAL A 575 21.71 21.19 -2.19
N GLU A 576 22.91 20.62 -2.02
CA GLU A 576 23.91 21.16 -1.09
C GLU A 576 24.58 22.45 -1.63
N SER A 577 24.94 22.46 -2.91
CA SER A 577 25.53 23.64 -3.55
C SER A 577 25.30 23.65 -5.04
N ALA A 578 25.29 24.84 -5.59
CA ALA A 578 25.38 25.09 -7.02
C ALA A 578 26.50 26.10 -7.29
N LYS A 579 27.43 25.73 -8.11
CA LYS A 579 28.52 26.61 -8.57
C LYS A 579 28.32 26.95 -10.03
N TRP A 580 28.37 28.21 -10.36
CA TRP A 580 28.20 28.71 -11.71
C TRP A 580 29.52 29.08 -12.32
N TYR A 581 29.81 28.56 -13.50
CA TYR A 581 31.02 28.79 -14.25
C TYR A 581 30.70 29.29 -15.66
N LYS A 582 31.59 30.13 -16.20
CA LYS A 582 31.62 30.52 -17.61
C LYS A 582 32.97 30.15 -18.19
N LEU A 583 33.03 29.88 -19.47
CA LEU A 583 34.31 29.73 -20.15
C LEU A 583 35.05 31.07 -20.15
N ASP A 584 36.33 31.07 -19.80
CA ASP A 584 37.14 32.27 -19.79
C ASP A 584 37.60 32.62 -21.21
N ASN A 585 36.80 33.43 -21.89
CA ASN A 585 37.09 33.98 -23.21
C ASN A 585 37.54 35.44 -23.15
N ARG A 586 37.83 35.96 -21.95
CA ARG A 586 38.22 37.35 -21.74
C ARG A 586 39.53 37.66 -22.44
N THR A 587 39.57 38.79 -23.12
CA THR A 587 40.79 39.39 -23.67
C THR A 587 41.73 39.85 -22.54
N PRO A 588 43.04 40.06 -22.80
CA PRO A 588 43.96 40.60 -21.81
C PRO A 588 43.46 41.88 -21.15
N LYS A 589 42.81 42.76 -21.93
CA LYS A 589 42.27 44.04 -21.45
C LYS A 589 41.12 43.78 -20.41
N GLU A 590 40.23 42.85 -20.70
CA GLU A 590 39.13 42.49 -19.80
C GLU A 590 39.66 41.83 -18.52
N LYS A 591 40.64 40.92 -18.62
CA LYS A 591 41.30 40.32 -17.46
C LYS A 591 41.91 41.37 -16.54
N LYS A 592 42.71 42.27 -17.09
CA LYS A 592 43.33 43.36 -16.32
C LYS A 592 42.30 44.30 -15.69
N ALA A 593 41.16 44.52 -16.37
CA ALA A 593 40.09 45.34 -15.80
C ALA A 593 39.40 44.63 -14.61
N ASP A 594 39.20 43.31 -14.69
CA ASP A 594 38.62 42.54 -13.58
C ASP A 594 39.61 42.39 -12.42
N ASP A 595 40.91 42.19 -12.69
CA ASP A 595 41.96 42.18 -11.66
C ASP A 595 42.01 43.52 -10.91
N LYS A 596 41.82 44.62 -11.64
CA LYS A 596 41.72 45.94 -11.01
C LYS A 596 40.49 46.06 -10.10
N LYS A 597 39.33 45.62 -10.55
CA LYS A 597 38.12 45.62 -9.72
C LYS A 597 38.31 44.77 -8.45
N ALA A 598 38.93 43.59 -8.57
CA ALA A 598 39.21 42.72 -7.44
C ALA A 598 40.17 43.41 -6.45
N PHE A 599 41.23 44.03 -6.93
CA PHE A 599 42.19 44.81 -6.14
C PHE A 599 41.49 45.98 -5.41
N ASP A 600 40.71 46.79 -6.16
CA ASP A 600 39.98 47.91 -5.58
C ASP A 600 39.01 47.48 -4.46
N ARG A 601 38.40 46.34 -4.61
CA ARG A 601 37.51 45.73 -3.59
C ARG A 601 38.27 45.26 -2.36
N GLU A 602 39.42 44.64 -2.52
CA GLU A 602 40.27 44.17 -1.41
C GLU A 602 40.83 45.35 -0.61
N ALA A 603 41.20 46.42 -1.31
CA ALA A 603 41.70 47.65 -0.71
C ALA A 603 40.63 48.42 0.11
N SER A 604 39.35 48.11 -0.07
CA SER A 604 38.24 48.82 0.57
C SER A 604 37.87 48.17 1.94
N SER A 605 38.85 48.05 2.85
CA SER A 605 38.59 47.57 4.20
C SER A 605 38.12 48.70 5.13
N ILE A 606 37.45 48.35 6.25
CA ILE A 606 37.04 49.32 7.27
C ILE A 606 38.25 50.10 7.81
N SER A 607 39.40 49.44 7.95
CA SER A 607 40.64 50.08 8.37
C SER A 607 41.12 51.12 7.34
N THR A 608 41.08 50.79 6.02
CA THR A 608 41.43 51.74 4.97
C THR A 608 40.50 52.95 4.97
N ILE A 609 39.19 52.74 5.13
CA ILE A 609 38.20 53.81 5.21
C ILE A 609 38.46 54.73 6.40
N ASN A 610 38.75 54.16 7.57
CA ASN A 610 39.09 54.94 8.75
C ASN A 610 40.44 55.66 8.62
N ASN A 611 41.47 54.97 8.12
CA ASN A 611 42.79 55.56 7.92
C ASN A 611 42.78 56.74 6.94
N GLN A 612 41.95 56.71 5.90
CA GLN A 612 41.75 57.84 4.99
C GLN A 612 41.22 59.07 5.71
N LYS A 613 40.52 58.92 6.83
CA LYS A 613 40.02 60.04 7.64
C LYS A 613 41.04 60.49 8.72
N ASP A 614 41.68 59.48 9.33
CA ASP A 614 42.50 59.71 10.53
C ASP A 614 43.93 59.97 10.21
N ILE A 615 44.44 59.64 9.03
CA ILE A 615 45.79 59.92 8.56
C ILE A 615 45.76 61.15 7.61
N PRO A 616 46.02 62.33 8.07
CA PRO A 616 45.93 63.58 7.26
C PRO A 616 46.95 63.65 6.12
N GLN A 617 48.09 63.00 6.29
CA GLN A 617 49.15 62.95 5.29
C GLN A 617 50.08 61.77 5.50
N THR A 618 50.32 60.99 4.44
CA THR A 618 51.25 59.84 4.49
C THR A 618 52.69 60.31 4.27
N VAL A 619 53.70 59.46 4.56
CA VAL A 619 55.12 59.76 4.34
C VAL A 619 55.40 60.01 2.84
N LEU A 620 54.80 59.21 1.95
CA LEU A 620 54.93 59.35 0.52
C LEU A 620 54.37 60.67 -0.04
N GLU A 621 53.38 61.23 0.63
CA GLU A 621 52.80 62.54 0.28
C GLU A 621 53.62 63.66 0.86
N ALA A 622 54.19 63.48 2.02
CA ALA A 622 55.00 64.46 2.70
C ALA A 622 56.44 64.60 2.12
N ASP A 623 57.06 63.48 1.70
CA ASP A 623 58.41 63.43 1.14
C ASP A 623 58.43 62.71 -0.23
N PRO A 624 58.35 63.43 -1.34
CA PRO A 624 58.40 62.89 -2.67
C PRO A 624 59.63 62.05 -3.01
N ALA A 625 60.76 62.25 -2.28
CA ALA A 625 61.97 61.48 -2.48
C ALA A 625 61.87 60.00 -2.07
N THR A 626 60.87 59.67 -1.33
CA THR A 626 60.55 58.26 -0.94
C THR A 626 59.80 57.48 -2.04
N ARG A 627 59.43 58.16 -3.14
CA ARG A 627 58.73 57.51 -4.26
C ARG A 627 59.71 56.86 -5.22
N ASP A 628 59.36 55.69 -5.69
CA ASP A 628 60.10 54.93 -6.68
C ASP A 628 59.22 54.48 -7.87
N PHE A 629 59.77 53.59 -8.69
CA PHE A 629 59.08 53.01 -9.83
C PHE A 629 57.73 52.38 -9.42
N TYR A 630 57.71 51.70 -8.29
CA TYR A 630 56.48 50.95 -7.83
C TYR A 630 55.36 51.87 -7.40
N ASN A 631 55.62 53.12 -7.03
CA ASN A 631 54.54 54.07 -6.68
C ASN A 631 53.87 54.67 -7.93
N SER A 632 54.48 54.52 -9.10
CA SER A 632 53.98 54.97 -10.40
C SER A 632 53.53 53.80 -11.30
N TYR A 633 53.95 52.57 -10.95
CA TYR A 633 53.69 51.38 -11.73
C TYR A 633 52.18 50.95 -11.62
N ASN A 634 51.58 50.78 -12.78
CA ASN A 634 50.23 50.28 -12.86
C ASN A 634 50.23 48.79 -13.30
N PRO A 635 50.02 47.83 -12.38
CA PRO A 635 50.02 46.39 -12.70
C PRO A 635 48.89 45.95 -13.61
N PHE A 636 47.89 46.83 -13.80
CA PHE A 636 46.68 46.52 -14.58
C PHE A 636 46.77 47.01 -16.05
N THR A 637 47.95 47.53 -16.46
CA THR A 637 48.19 47.86 -17.85
C THR A 637 48.47 46.61 -18.66
N VAL A 638 47.83 46.47 -19.83
CA VAL A 638 48.05 45.35 -20.76
C VAL A 638 49.47 45.52 -21.36
N THR A 639 50.26 44.45 -21.29
CA THR A 639 51.60 44.41 -21.86
C THR A 639 51.60 43.72 -23.23
N PRO A 640 52.63 43.95 -24.11
CA PRO A 640 52.80 43.20 -25.35
C PRO A 640 52.92 41.70 -25.14
N ASP A 641 53.44 41.25 -23.98
CA ASP A 641 53.53 39.84 -23.61
C ASP A 641 52.14 39.24 -23.28
N ASP A 642 51.24 39.98 -22.63
CA ASP A 642 49.90 39.60 -22.38
C ASP A 642 49.13 39.36 -23.70
N GLU A 643 49.27 40.26 -24.66
CA GLU A 643 48.65 40.17 -25.98
C GLU A 643 49.19 38.99 -26.80
N LYS A 644 50.50 38.79 -26.76
CA LYS A 644 51.18 37.70 -27.45
C LYS A 644 50.71 36.34 -26.87
N ALA A 645 50.71 36.21 -25.56
CA ALA A 645 50.24 34.98 -24.90
C ALA A 645 48.76 34.64 -25.29
N TYR A 646 47.93 35.65 -25.37
CA TYR A 646 46.52 35.45 -25.80
C TYR A 646 46.45 35.07 -27.29
N ALA A 647 47.16 35.71 -28.16
CA ALA A 647 47.23 35.42 -29.59
C ALA A 647 47.74 33.98 -29.84
N ASP A 648 48.83 33.59 -29.14
CA ASP A 648 49.39 32.24 -29.19
C ASP A 648 48.40 31.19 -28.72
N PHE A 649 47.66 31.44 -27.63
CA PHE A 649 46.57 30.55 -27.17
C PHE A 649 45.51 30.41 -28.25
N MET A 650 44.97 31.52 -28.75
CA MET A 650 43.90 31.51 -29.77
C MET A 650 44.32 30.87 -31.08
N SER A 651 45.63 30.97 -31.45
CA SER A 651 46.14 30.34 -32.67
C SER A 651 46.21 28.83 -32.63
N ARG A 652 46.34 28.23 -31.43
CA ARG A 652 46.38 26.77 -31.22
C ARG A 652 45.01 26.12 -31.25
N LEU A 653 43.93 26.90 -31.09
CA LEU A 653 42.58 26.39 -31.10
C LEU A 653 42.09 26.08 -32.52
N SER A 654 41.49 24.92 -32.69
CA SER A 654 40.71 24.56 -33.86
C SER A 654 39.49 25.46 -34.02
N PRO A 655 38.86 25.56 -35.21
CA PRO A 655 37.62 26.32 -35.38
C PRO A 655 36.50 25.92 -34.41
N LYS A 656 36.35 24.62 -34.14
CA LYS A 656 35.34 24.08 -33.18
C LYS A 656 35.60 24.47 -31.74
N GLU A 657 36.88 24.52 -31.30
CA GLU A 657 37.25 24.95 -29.95
C GLU A 657 37.04 26.45 -29.79
N LYS A 658 37.32 27.27 -30.83
CA LYS A 658 36.99 28.69 -30.85
C LYS A 658 35.49 28.96 -30.74
N GLU A 659 34.67 28.19 -31.45
CA GLU A 659 33.21 28.23 -31.32
C GLU A 659 32.78 27.89 -29.89
N MET A 660 33.34 26.84 -29.31
CA MET A 660 33.02 26.40 -27.93
C MET A 660 33.39 27.49 -26.89
N ILE A 661 34.58 28.09 -26.94
CA ILE A 661 34.99 29.14 -26.01
C ILE A 661 34.09 30.37 -26.12
N ASN A 662 33.60 30.68 -27.30
CA ASN A 662 32.72 31.82 -27.55
C ASN A 662 31.22 31.47 -27.48
N SER A 663 30.84 30.24 -27.10
CA SER A 663 29.46 29.77 -27.08
C SER A 663 28.54 30.50 -26.09
N GLY A 664 29.14 31.18 -25.09
CA GLY A 664 28.39 31.85 -24.01
C GLY A 664 27.67 30.88 -23.05
N LEU A 665 28.02 29.60 -23.10
CA LEU A 665 27.46 28.57 -22.21
C LEU A 665 27.70 28.87 -20.74
N ASN A 666 26.65 28.66 -19.96
CA ASN A 666 26.70 28.70 -18.51
C ASN A 666 26.77 27.26 -17.99
N PHE A 667 27.75 26.95 -17.17
CA PHE A 667 27.98 25.65 -16.57
C PHE A 667 27.58 25.70 -15.08
N TYR A 668 26.78 24.76 -14.64
CA TYR A 668 26.37 24.65 -13.25
C TYR A 668 26.79 23.29 -12.70
N GLU A 669 27.74 23.31 -11.77
CA GLU A 669 28.12 22.15 -10.97
C GLU A 669 27.21 22.09 -9.76
N LEU A 670 26.33 21.09 -9.72
CA LEU A 670 25.42 20.83 -8.61
C LEU A 670 25.93 19.68 -7.76
N LYS A 671 25.88 19.86 -6.47
CA LYS A 671 26.19 18.84 -5.48
C LYS A 671 24.89 18.45 -4.76
N PHE A 672 24.60 17.16 -4.75
CA PHE A 672 23.42 16.57 -4.08
C PHE A 672 23.87 15.69 -2.94
N ARG A 673 23.06 15.65 -1.87
CA ARG A 673 23.28 14.78 -0.74
C ARG A 673 22.02 13.96 -0.45
N ASN A 674 22.18 12.65 -0.26
CA ASN A 674 21.16 11.76 0.22
C ASN A 674 21.15 11.79 1.76
N VAL A 675 20.28 12.59 2.35
CA VAL A 675 20.16 12.81 3.79
C VAL A 675 19.34 11.69 4.44
N GLY A 676 18.29 11.25 3.77
CA GLY A 676 17.33 10.26 4.30
C GLY A 676 17.82 8.82 4.24
N GLY A 677 18.67 8.51 3.27
CA GLY A 677 19.25 7.19 3.06
C GLY A 677 18.65 6.41 1.90
N LEU A 678 17.35 6.55 1.62
CA LEU A 678 16.73 5.87 0.48
C LEU A 678 17.12 6.56 -0.82
N VAL A 679 17.73 5.82 -1.75
CA VAL A 679 18.17 6.36 -3.04
C VAL A 679 17.00 6.48 -4.01
N MET A 680 16.97 7.58 -4.77
CA MET A 680 15.95 7.85 -5.77
C MET A 680 16.55 8.57 -6.98
N PRO A 681 15.88 8.58 -8.14
CA PRO A 681 16.26 9.42 -9.26
C PRO A 681 16.32 10.90 -8.88
N LEU A 682 17.21 11.68 -9.50
CA LEU A 682 17.23 13.12 -9.35
C LEU A 682 16.36 13.77 -10.43
N ILE A 683 15.29 14.43 -10.02
CA ILE A 683 14.37 15.17 -10.89
C ILE A 683 14.59 16.65 -10.64
N ILE A 684 15.27 17.32 -11.57
CA ILE A 684 15.79 18.66 -11.35
C ILE A 684 15.13 19.63 -12.32
N GLN A 685 14.39 20.61 -11.80
CA GLN A 685 13.89 21.73 -12.58
C GLN A 685 14.83 22.91 -12.49
N PHE A 686 15.30 23.37 -13.65
CA PHE A 686 16.05 24.60 -13.80
C PHE A 686 15.10 25.72 -14.21
N ASN A 687 15.04 26.78 -13.43
CA ASN A 687 14.27 27.99 -13.72
C ASN A 687 15.24 29.06 -14.26
N PHE A 688 15.01 29.55 -15.46
CA PHE A 688 15.89 30.53 -16.10
C PHE A 688 15.47 31.98 -15.81
N VAL A 689 16.40 32.90 -15.98
CA VAL A 689 16.16 34.34 -15.79
C VAL A 689 15.09 34.87 -16.76
N ASP A 690 14.98 34.28 -17.94
CA ASP A 690 13.95 34.64 -18.94
C ASP A 690 12.52 34.14 -18.61
N GLY A 691 12.35 33.48 -17.46
CA GLY A 691 11.08 32.98 -17.00
C GLY A 691 10.70 31.58 -17.54
N THR A 692 11.49 30.98 -18.41
CA THR A 692 11.32 29.61 -18.88
C THR A 692 11.89 28.61 -17.89
N SER A 693 11.51 27.32 -18.01
CA SER A 693 12.07 26.24 -17.19
C SER A 693 12.34 24.99 -18.01
N GLU A 694 13.24 24.13 -17.51
CA GLU A 694 13.55 22.83 -18.08
C GLU A 694 13.74 21.80 -16.97
N ILE A 695 13.19 20.56 -17.15
CA ILE A 695 13.36 19.46 -16.20
C ILE A 695 14.39 18.46 -16.76
N LYS A 696 15.40 18.14 -15.96
CA LYS A 696 16.35 17.04 -16.21
C LYS A 696 16.07 15.90 -15.25
N ARG A 697 16.06 14.67 -15.77
CA ARG A 697 15.89 13.43 -15.00
C ARG A 697 17.18 12.65 -15.04
N ILE A 698 17.71 12.30 -13.89
CA ILE A 698 18.92 11.49 -13.73
C ILE A 698 18.51 10.21 -13.01
N PRO A 699 18.80 9.03 -13.60
CA PRO A 699 18.47 7.75 -12.96
C PRO A 699 19.12 7.58 -11.59
N ALA A 700 18.52 6.73 -10.74
CA ALA A 700 19.01 6.47 -9.38
C ALA A 700 20.44 5.90 -9.35
N GLU A 701 20.91 5.29 -10.44
CA GLU A 701 22.23 4.73 -10.61
C GLU A 701 23.37 5.76 -10.49
N ILE A 702 23.07 7.05 -10.49
CA ILE A 702 24.05 8.08 -10.18
C ILE A 702 24.67 7.89 -8.79
N TRP A 703 23.92 7.27 -7.88
CA TRP A 703 24.33 6.99 -6.50
C TRP A 703 25.22 5.75 -6.34
N ARG A 704 25.44 4.95 -7.39
CA ARG A 704 26.16 3.65 -7.28
C ARG A 704 27.59 3.74 -6.73
N LEU A 705 28.33 4.80 -7.02
CA LEU A 705 29.70 4.97 -6.57
C LEU A 705 29.81 5.71 -5.24
N ASN A 706 28.80 6.47 -4.89
CA ASN A 706 28.68 7.15 -3.61
C ASN A 706 27.19 7.35 -3.30
N GLU A 707 26.67 6.62 -2.33
CA GLU A 707 25.25 6.59 -1.98
C GLU A 707 24.81 7.78 -1.13
N TRP A 708 25.77 8.63 -0.72
CA TRP A 708 25.54 9.77 0.17
C TRP A 708 25.66 11.11 -0.54
N GLU A 709 26.57 11.22 -1.50
CA GLU A 709 26.90 12.50 -2.13
C GLU A 709 27.30 12.31 -3.58
N VAL A 710 26.71 13.10 -4.47
CA VAL A 710 27.06 13.10 -5.89
C VAL A 710 27.12 14.51 -6.45
N SER A 711 27.95 14.71 -7.45
CA SER A 711 28.03 15.97 -8.20
C SER A 711 27.76 15.74 -9.68
N LYS A 712 27.11 16.73 -10.32
CA LYS A 712 26.84 16.70 -11.76
C LYS A 712 26.92 18.09 -12.35
N VAL A 713 27.52 18.19 -13.56
CA VAL A 713 27.62 19.44 -14.31
C VAL A 713 26.52 19.48 -15.39
N PHE A 714 25.87 20.63 -15.47
CA PHE A 714 24.87 20.95 -16.50
C PHE A 714 25.33 22.20 -17.27
N ALA A 715 25.05 22.23 -18.56
CA ALA A 715 25.39 23.35 -19.43
C ALA A 715 24.13 23.90 -20.12
N PHE A 716 23.95 25.23 -20.08
CA PHE A 716 22.82 25.91 -20.67
C PHE A 716 23.25 27.20 -21.41
N ASN A 717 22.56 27.52 -22.50
CA ASN A 717 22.69 28.82 -23.17
C ASN A 717 22.03 29.96 -22.39
N LYS A 718 21.28 29.63 -21.34
CA LYS A 718 20.54 30.57 -20.50
C LYS A 718 21.12 30.59 -19.10
N GLU A 719 20.93 31.70 -18.42
CA GLU A 719 21.29 31.85 -17.01
C GLU A 719 20.21 31.25 -16.13
N VAL A 720 20.62 30.39 -15.17
CA VAL A 720 19.72 29.76 -14.19
C VAL A 720 19.49 30.71 -13.03
N LYS A 721 18.23 31.04 -12.78
CA LYS A 721 17.78 31.85 -11.66
C LYS A 721 17.58 31.02 -10.38
N GLY A 722 17.18 29.78 -10.54
CA GLY A 722 16.94 28.89 -9.41
C GLY A 722 16.73 27.46 -9.85
N ILE A 723 16.87 26.54 -8.90
CA ILE A 723 16.79 25.09 -9.09
C ILE A 723 15.78 24.54 -8.08
N VAL A 724 14.95 23.60 -8.51
CA VAL A 724 14.02 22.86 -7.66
C VAL A 724 14.21 21.37 -7.89
N LEU A 725 14.49 20.63 -6.83
CA LEU A 725 14.54 19.19 -6.83
C LEU A 725 13.12 18.64 -6.58
N ASP A 726 12.73 17.61 -7.31
CA ASP A 726 11.41 16.97 -7.25
C ASP A 726 10.22 17.95 -7.33
N PRO A 727 10.11 18.77 -8.39
CA PRO A 727 9.17 19.90 -8.47
C PRO A 727 7.69 19.50 -8.43
N ILE A 728 7.36 18.26 -8.77
CA ILE A 728 5.98 17.72 -8.79
C ILE A 728 5.76 16.56 -7.83
N ARG A 729 6.65 16.41 -6.82
CA ARG A 729 6.51 15.47 -5.70
C ARG A 729 6.38 14.00 -6.13
N GLU A 730 7.33 13.57 -6.97
CA GLU A 730 7.33 12.20 -7.52
C GLU A 730 8.04 11.16 -6.63
N THR A 731 8.88 11.60 -5.66
CA THR A 731 9.81 10.72 -4.94
C THR A 731 9.44 10.45 -3.48
N ALA A 732 8.42 11.08 -2.94
CA ALA A 732 8.06 11.04 -1.52
C ALA A 732 9.11 11.66 -0.58
N ASP A 733 9.82 12.70 -1.03
CA ASP A 733 10.78 13.42 -0.23
C ASP A 733 10.13 13.99 1.03
N ILE A 734 10.73 13.67 2.20
CA ILE A 734 10.19 14.07 3.49
C ILE A 734 10.54 15.51 3.88
N ASN A 735 11.46 16.16 3.18
CA ASN A 735 11.97 17.50 3.53
C ASN A 735 12.11 18.40 2.30
N GLU A 736 11.01 18.94 1.83
CA GLU A 736 10.99 19.80 0.65
C GLU A 736 11.74 21.13 0.84
N GLU A 737 12.12 21.53 2.07
CA GLU A 737 12.81 22.81 2.31
C GLU A 737 14.24 22.83 1.78
N ASN A 738 14.88 21.66 1.71
CA ASN A 738 16.26 21.52 1.19
C ASN A 738 16.33 21.25 -0.32
N ASN A 739 15.17 21.20 -1.00
CA ASN A 739 15.04 20.96 -2.44
C ASN A 739 15.28 22.19 -3.31
N TYR A 740 15.53 23.36 -2.72
CA TYR A 740 15.65 24.62 -3.45
C TYR A 740 17.08 25.17 -3.44
N TRP A 741 17.50 25.70 -4.59
CA TRP A 741 18.68 26.57 -4.68
C TRP A 741 18.35 27.81 -5.50
N PRO A 742 18.65 29.06 -5.01
CA PRO A 742 19.00 29.36 -3.62
C PRO A 742 17.95 28.89 -2.62
N ARG A 743 18.38 28.59 -1.39
CA ARG A 743 17.43 28.17 -0.33
C ARG A 743 16.32 29.19 -0.17
N GLN A 744 15.10 28.69 -0.15
CA GLN A 744 13.89 29.51 0.08
C GLN A 744 13.45 29.36 1.52
N PHE A 745 13.15 30.49 2.14
CA PHE A 745 12.58 30.51 3.50
C PHE A 745 11.14 30.98 3.40
N SER A 746 10.21 30.12 3.79
CA SER A 746 8.79 30.47 3.92
C SER A 746 8.47 30.67 5.39
N PRO A 747 7.88 31.81 5.80
CA PRO A 747 7.51 32.01 7.19
C PRO A 747 6.36 31.06 7.58
N SER A 748 6.56 30.30 8.63
CA SER A 748 5.49 29.54 9.26
C SER A 748 4.48 30.50 9.92
N ARG A 749 3.21 30.31 9.66
CA ARG A 749 2.15 31.06 10.34
C ARG A 749 1.69 30.28 11.55
N PHE A 750 1.61 30.93 12.72
CA PHE A 750 1.02 30.37 13.91
C PHE A 750 -0.20 31.21 14.33
N GLU A 751 -1.25 30.53 14.78
CA GLU A 751 -2.46 31.19 15.21
C GLU A 751 -2.39 31.56 16.68
N LEU A 752 -2.63 32.84 16.98
CA LEU A 752 -2.81 33.32 18.35
C LEU A 752 -4.31 33.29 18.67
N PHE A 753 -4.70 32.51 19.65
CA PHE A 753 -6.06 32.53 20.17
C PHE A 753 -6.08 32.98 21.62
N LYS A 754 -7.07 33.79 21.98
CA LYS A 754 -7.33 34.13 23.38
C LYS A 754 -7.98 32.92 24.04
N GLY A 755 -7.16 32.07 24.67
CA GLY A 755 -7.66 30.88 25.33
C GLY A 755 -8.46 31.25 26.57
N VAL A 756 -9.75 30.99 26.55
CA VAL A 756 -10.51 30.62 27.75
C VAL A 756 -10.82 29.14 27.54
N GLY A 757 -10.35 28.31 28.45
CA GLY A 757 -10.53 26.86 28.37
C GLY A 757 -12.00 26.49 28.29
N GLY A 758 -12.44 26.19 27.07
CA GLY A 758 -13.66 25.41 26.87
C GLY A 758 -13.32 23.93 27.00
N PRO A 759 -14.23 23.06 27.43
CA PRO A 759 -13.95 21.65 27.60
C PRO A 759 -13.54 21.06 26.24
N ARG A 760 -12.33 20.47 26.17
CA ARG A 760 -11.88 19.64 25.04
C ARG A 760 -12.88 18.51 24.84
N GLY A 761 -13.54 18.48 23.67
CA GLY A 761 -14.37 17.35 23.28
C GLY A 761 -15.81 17.61 22.90
N SER A 762 -16.20 18.83 22.53
CA SER A 762 -17.35 18.98 21.65
C SER A 762 -16.85 18.87 20.21
N SER A 763 -17.04 17.72 19.57
CA SER A 763 -17.15 17.70 18.13
C SER A 763 -18.24 18.71 17.80
N SER A 764 -17.86 19.84 17.22
CA SER A 764 -18.83 20.71 16.58
C SER A 764 -19.52 19.85 15.53
N GLY A 765 -20.78 19.48 15.76
CA GLY A 765 -21.63 18.84 14.80
C GLY A 765 -21.89 19.80 13.64
N ALA A 766 -20.86 20.08 12.85
CA ALA A 766 -20.97 20.86 11.65
C ALA A 766 -21.83 20.04 10.68
N MET A 767 -23.06 20.46 10.45
CA MET A 767 -23.94 19.85 9.47
C MET A 767 -23.21 19.73 8.13
N SER A 768 -23.27 18.56 7.48
CA SER A 768 -22.70 18.37 6.15
C SER A 768 -23.25 19.41 5.16
N PRO A 769 -22.50 19.77 4.09
CA PRO A 769 -22.97 20.71 3.09
C PRO A 769 -24.35 20.36 2.52
N MET A 770 -24.61 19.08 2.27
CA MET A 770 -25.89 18.55 1.77
C MET A 770 -27.02 18.79 2.77
N LYS A 771 -26.77 18.61 4.06
CA LYS A 771 -27.73 18.84 5.15
C LYS A 771 -28.03 20.33 5.35
N LYS A 772 -27.03 21.20 5.19
CA LYS A 772 -27.19 22.67 5.20
C LYS A 772 -28.04 23.16 4.04
N ALA A 773 -27.80 22.63 2.82
CA ALA A 773 -28.59 22.99 1.63
C ALA A 773 -30.05 22.57 1.78
N LYS A 774 -30.32 21.37 2.30
CA LYS A 774 -31.69 20.87 2.55
C LYS A 774 -32.44 21.67 3.65
N ALA A 775 -31.70 22.19 4.64
CA ALA A 775 -32.26 23.02 5.70
C ALA A 775 -32.54 24.47 5.23
N GLY A 776 -31.75 25.01 4.26
CA GLY A 776 -31.94 26.35 3.69
C GLY A 776 -33.08 26.45 2.67
N ASN A 777 -33.60 25.32 2.19
CA ASN A 777 -34.75 25.26 1.26
C ASN A 777 -36.09 24.99 1.97
N LYS A 778 -36.13 25.03 3.30
CA LYS A 778 -37.34 25.06 4.12
C LYS A 778 -37.52 26.46 4.71
#